data_e5c765602ca60ddd14aa2b5b16048e2b
#
_entry.id   e5c765602ca60ddd14aa2b5b16048e2b
#
_cell.length_a   1.000
_cell.length_b   1.000
_cell.length_c   1.000
_cell.angle_alpha   90.00
_cell.angle_beta   90.00
_cell.angle_gamma   90.00
#
_symmetry.space_group_name_H-M   'P 1'
#
loop_
_entity.id
_entity.type
_entity.pdbx_description
1 polymer ?
#
loop_
_entity_poly.entity_id
_entity_poly.type
_entity_poly.pdbx_seq_one_letter_code
_entity_poly.pdbx_strand_id
1 'polypeptide(L)'
;VSGLFAAGLILLALAALSDLVGGRVARFMGSGPLYLLGAAGSACLAVLGGFALAGRSVQLAVGAWLGQAVPGQQTAGLAVDRLSGMFLAMAFGAAVPVSVAFASYSRGDDPPQTPPAYGGAARPPVPPGPRRGLGASYALALGSVAVIVTARDAFTFLFGWEGLTLAFYLLAGSERNKRGRAGAAQVTFAFGKLSGAALLIGLLLLATGSHSIMLASFAHVPGGAARTTAQVLLLAGFAIKAGLVPFQIWLPRGYSAAPGPARAIMAGVCVNVAFYGMWRTLALLGRAPGWLVGAVLVLGALSALLGIAHAAVQNRLSRVIAYSSIENSGLIVTGFGIALTGAAVGDRRLIAAGLLAATLQMVAHTAAKSLLFTSVAGIEAAAGSDDLEDLRGRARRTPWSGFGLAVGSVTLAGLPPTAGFVSEWFLLESLMQQFRVPGLGYRLVLALAGAAVALTAGFAGVTFVRLVGLIVLGRPGPGGHGGAGNPPVSRGGLGGIVPPRPADYGWAGRAAVVVLAGCCLAIAAVTPLEVRVIAAGLSPDVPSALTMGALKSPWVLQPVFAGFSILSPSWLWLEMPVMLLLVVLFTWVVSGRRLLRVRRVPAWRSATIGVEGADSYTAFGYANPTRRVLAGVLDTRSEVRQIMLEENGSDDGSGAPDRPDPEETGQAAHLQYASDVIEIVEAYLYRPVFRAFMSVVGVAKRLQSGRLDAYLLYMLIALIAIIAVVTALA
;
A
#
# COMPACT_ATOMS: atom_id res chain seq x y z
N VAL A 1 28.26 14.19 7.37
CA VAL A 1 27.27 13.11 7.26
C VAL A 1 26.33 13.12 8.46
N SER A 2 26.83 13.25 9.72
CA SER A 2 26.01 13.41 10.93
C SER A 2 25.12 14.66 10.90
N GLY A 3 25.63 15.77 10.35
CA GLY A 3 24.84 16.99 10.15
C GLY A 3 23.65 16.82 9.21
N LEU A 4 23.77 16.01 8.15
CA LEU A 4 22.64 15.67 7.26
C LEU A 4 21.55 14.89 7.97
N PHE A 5 21.94 13.96 8.84
CA PHE A 5 20.99 13.17 9.62
C PHE A 5 20.23 14.05 10.61
N ALA A 6 20.94 14.86 11.37
CA ALA A 6 20.31 15.83 12.28
C ALA A 6 19.39 16.81 11.53
N ALA A 7 19.88 17.38 10.42
CA ALA A 7 19.09 18.30 9.59
C ALA A 7 17.81 17.63 9.07
N GLY A 8 17.89 16.38 8.59
CA GLY A 8 16.70 15.63 8.13
C GLY A 8 15.66 15.47 9.22
N LEU A 9 16.06 15.02 10.41
CA LEU A 9 15.16 14.85 11.55
C LEU A 9 14.61 16.19 12.07
N ILE A 10 15.43 17.22 12.15
CA ILE A 10 14.99 18.57 12.57
C ILE A 10 13.96 19.14 11.60
N LEU A 11 14.18 19.01 10.28
CA LEU A 11 13.21 19.48 9.29
C LEU A 11 11.87 18.75 9.38
N LEU A 12 11.86 17.43 9.64
CA LEU A 12 10.65 16.68 9.87
C LEU A 12 9.97 17.11 11.19
N ALA A 13 10.73 17.34 12.25
CA ALA A 13 10.20 17.84 13.53
C ALA A 13 9.60 19.25 13.37
N LEU A 14 10.28 20.15 12.64
CA LEU A 14 9.77 21.49 12.34
C LEU A 14 8.49 21.42 11.50
N ALA A 15 8.39 20.48 10.55
CA ALA A 15 7.17 20.25 9.80
C ALA A 15 6.02 19.83 10.73
N ALA A 16 6.26 18.93 11.69
CA ALA A 16 5.25 18.51 12.65
C ALA A 16 4.82 19.67 13.57
N LEU A 17 5.77 20.39 14.15
CA LEU A 17 5.52 21.50 15.06
C LEU A 17 4.79 22.65 14.37
N SER A 18 5.13 22.96 13.11
CA SER A 18 4.49 24.04 12.35
C SER A 18 2.99 23.78 12.13
N ASP A 19 2.56 22.51 12.01
CA ASP A 19 1.14 22.15 11.91
C ASP A 19 0.42 22.25 13.26
N LEU A 20 1.08 21.85 14.34
CA LEU A 20 0.49 21.86 15.69
C LEU A 20 0.34 23.27 16.25
N VAL A 21 1.37 24.13 16.07
CA VAL A 21 1.42 25.48 16.64
C VAL A 21 0.81 26.52 15.70
N GLY A 22 0.86 26.27 14.40
CA GLY A 22 0.60 27.23 13.32
C GLY A 22 -0.86 27.62 13.06
N GLY A 23 -1.80 27.36 13.98
CA GLY A 23 -3.24 27.57 13.77
C GLY A 23 -3.66 28.98 13.27
N ARG A 24 -2.83 30.03 13.44
CA ARG A 24 -3.03 31.37 12.87
C ARG A 24 -2.16 31.59 11.62
N VAL A 25 -0.93 31.10 11.60
CA VAL A 25 0.02 31.23 10.48
C VAL A 25 -0.38 30.36 9.29
N ALA A 26 -0.86 29.15 9.55
CA ALA A 26 -1.35 28.23 8.50
C ALA A 26 -2.58 28.77 7.76
N ARG A 27 -3.38 29.63 8.38
CA ARG A 27 -4.49 30.32 7.71
C ARG A 27 -4.02 31.34 6.67
N PHE A 28 -2.83 31.91 6.85
CA PHE A 28 -2.25 32.91 5.94
C PHE A 28 -1.38 32.31 4.85
N MET A 29 -0.59 31.28 5.16
CA MET A 29 0.38 30.69 4.24
C MET A 29 -0.06 29.37 3.60
N GLY A 30 -1.20 28.80 4.02
CA GLY A 30 -1.63 27.45 3.61
C GLY A 30 -0.72 26.36 4.20
N SER A 31 -1.13 25.10 4.07
CA SER A 31 -0.36 23.95 4.56
C SER A 31 0.80 23.52 3.64
N GLY A 32 0.93 24.14 2.45
CA GLY A 32 1.95 23.79 1.45
C GLY A 32 3.39 23.83 1.96
N PRO A 33 3.84 24.89 2.67
CA PRO A 33 5.23 25.01 3.16
C PRO A 33 5.66 23.87 4.08
N LEU A 34 4.74 23.35 4.88
CA LEU A 34 4.97 22.23 5.80
C LEU A 34 5.40 20.96 5.05
N TYR A 35 4.71 20.62 3.96
CA TYR A 35 5.08 19.45 3.15
C TYR A 35 6.37 19.66 2.37
N LEU A 36 6.74 20.91 2.05
CA LEU A 36 8.05 21.23 1.48
C LEU A 36 9.18 21.05 2.50
N LEU A 37 8.97 21.37 3.78
CA LEU A 37 9.91 21.00 4.85
C LEU A 37 10.05 19.47 4.95
N GLY A 38 8.95 18.74 4.83
CA GLY A 38 8.95 17.28 4.75
C GLY A 38 9.75 16.75 3.54
N ALA A 39 9.63 17.40 2.39
CA ALA A 39 10.42 17.08 1.20
C ALA A 39 11.92 17.34 1.41
N ALA A 40 12.28 18.48 1.99
CA ALA A 40 13.67 18.82 2.29
C ALA A 40 14.29 17.85 3.31
N GLY A 41 13.56 17.52 4.40
CA GLY A 41 13.99 16.53 5.38
C GLY A 41 14.18 15.13 4.75
N SER A 42 13.26 14.74 3.88
CA SER A 42 13.36 13.49 3.12
C SER A 42 14.57 13.50 2.18
N ALA A 43 14.85 14.61 1.50
CA ALA A 43 16.03 14.72 0.64
C ALA A 43 17.33 14.56 1.42
N CYS A 44 17.45 15.17 2.61
CA CYS A 44 18.61 14.99 3.48
C CYS A 44 18.81 13.52 3.86
N LEU A 45 17.73 12.81 4.22
CA LEU A 45 17.78 11.38 4.61
C LEU A 45 18.08 10.48 3.41
N ALA A 46 17.54 10.77 2.23
CA ALA A 46 17.88 10.02 1.01
C ALA A 46 19.36 10.16 0.64
N VAL A 47 19.92 11.37 0.68
CA VAL A 47 21.33 11.64 0.43
C VAL A 47 22.21 10.95 1.48
N LEU A 48 21.80 10.96 2.75
CA LEU A 48 22.47 10.22 3.83
C LEU A 48 22.54 8.73 3.50
N GLY A 49 21.41 8.15 3.00
CA GLY A 49 21.36 6.77 2.53
C GLY A 49 22.39 6.48 1.43
N GLY A 50 22.54 7.41 0.47
CA GLY A 50 23.56 7.31 -0.58
C GLY A 50 24.98 7.31 -0.03
N PHE A 51 25.30 8.14 0.95
CA PHE A 51 26.61 8.15 1.61
C PHE A 51 26.89 6.83 2.37
N ALA A 52 25.87 6.29 3.02
CA ALA A 52 26.03 5.01 3.73
C ALA A 52 26.28 3.83 2.76
N LEU A 53 25.60 3.81 1.61
CA LEU A 53 25.85 2.85 0.53
C LEU A 53 27.28 2.99 -0.02
N ALA A 54 27.83 4.19 -0.08
CA ALA A 54 29.21 4.43 -0.44
C ALA A 54 30.21 4.07 0.68
N GLY A 55 29.77 3.46 1.79
CA GLY A 55 30.60 2.97 2.88
C GLY A 55 30.87 3.97 3.99
N ARG A 56 30.21 5.13 4.00
CA ARG A 56 30.34 6.13 5.08
C ARG A 56 29.28 5.86 6.17
N SER A 57 29.62 5.00 7.14
CA SER A 57 28.73 4.75 8.29
C SER A 57 28.65 5.98 9.21
N VAL A 58 27.48 6.16 9.82
CA VAL A 58 27.22 7.23 10.80
C VAL A 58 26.65 6.61 12.06
N GLN A 59 27.13 7.07 13.20
CA GLN A 59 26.59 6.75 14.52
C GLN A 59 26.26 8.06 15.23
N LEU A 60 25.05 8.12 15.81
CA LEU A 60 24.60 9.21 16.66
C LEU A 60 24.14 8.61 17.99
N ALA A 61 24.85 8.95 19.07
CA ALA A 61 24.35 8.68 20.41
C ALA A 61 23.17 9.62 20.67
N VAL A 62 21.97 9.07 20.74
CA VAL A 62 20.76 9.84 21.08
C VAL A 62 20.58 9.69 22.60
N GLY A 63 21.10 10.67 23.33
CA GLY A 63 20.77 10.84 24.72
C GLY A 63 21.67 10.21 25.73
N ALA A 64 22.78 10.88 25.96
CA ALA A 64 23.46 10.77 27.27
C ALA A 64 22.50 11.03 28.46
N TRP A 65 21.41 11.78 28.25
CA TRP A 65 20.42 12.09 29.27
C TRP A 65 19.39 10.97 29.49
N LEU A 66 19.02 10.18 28.47
CA LEU A 66 18.19 8.98 28.61
C LEU A 66 18.95 7.81 29.26
N GLY A 67 20.25 7.69 28.95
CA GLY A 67 21.13 6.68 29.56
C GLY A 67 21.43 6.93 31.05
N GLN A 68 21.31 8.18 31.53
CA GLN A 68 21.42 8.50 32.96
C GLN A 68 20.18 8.13 33.77
N ALA A 69 19.03 7.94 33.12
CA ALA A 69 17.78 7.58 33.80
C ALA A 69 17.70 6.08 34.17
N VAL A 70 18.52 5.23 33.56
CA VAL A 70 18.55 3.78 33.84
C VAL A 70 20.00 3.33 34.03
N PRO A 71 20.44 3.12 35.28
CA PRO A 71 21.82 2.70 35.58
C PRO A 71 22.17 1.36 34.90
N GLY A 72 23.31 1.31 34.21
CA GLY A 72 23.82 0.10 33.57
C GLY A 72 23.38 -0.13 32.11
N GLN A 73 22.58 0.73 31.51
CA GLN A 73 22.20 0.62 30.10
C GLN A 73 23.24 1.25 29.18
N GLN A 74 23.55 0.51 28.11
CA GLN A 74 24.28 1.03 26.95
C GLN A 74 23.42 2.13 26.31
N THR A 75 24.03 3.25 25.93
CA THR A 75 23.34 4.42 25.37
C THR A 75 22.50 4.06 24.16
N ALA A 76 21.19 4.29 24.24
CA ALA A 76 20.28 4.21 23.09
C ALA A 76 20.85 5.06 21.93
N GLY A 77 20.80 4.54 20.72
CA GLY A 77 21.47 5.20 19.61
C GLY A 77 20.84 4.92 18.24
N LEU A 78 21.19 5.81 17.32
CA LEU A 78 20.87 5.69 15.92
C LEU A 78 22.17 5.43 15.14
N ALA A 79 22.14 4.48 14.19
CA ALA A 79 23.24 4.21 13.29
C ALA A 79 22.76 3.95 11.89
N VAL A 80 23.56 4.35 10.92
CA VAL A 80 23.28 4.11 9.51
C VAL A 80 24.41 3.24 8.97
N ASP A 81 24.11 1.98 8.70
CA ASP A 81 24.95 1.05 7.95
C ASP A 81 24.49 0.99 6.48
N ARG A 82 25.08 0.13 5.69
CA ARG A 82 24.74 -0.03 4.26
C ARG A 82 23.33 -0.52 4.04
N LEU A 83 22.81 -1.43 4.87
CA LEU A 83 21.43 -1.90 4.79
C LEU A 83 20.45 -0.78 5.12
N SER A 84 20.64 -0.07 6.24
CA SER A 84 19.88 1.12 6.60
C SER A 84 19.95 2.19 5.51
N GLY A 85 21.14 2.38 4.93
CA GLY A 85 21.38 3.34 3.83
C GLY A 85 20.56 3.01 2.59
N MET A 86 20.45 1.75 2.21
CA MET A 86 19.64 1.30 1.08
C MET A 86 18.15 1.62 1.31
N PHE A 87 17.63 1.30 2.49
CA PHE A 87 16.22 1.60 2.83
C PHE A 87 15.97 3.10 2.96
N LEU A 88 16.91 3.89 3.51
CA LEU A 88 16.79 5.34 3.56
C LEU A 88 16.77 5.95 2.16
N ALA A 89 17.69 5.56 1.28
CA ALA A 89 17.77 6.08 -0.09
C ALA A 89 16.47 5.80 -0.86
N MET A 90 15.96 4.57 -0.78
CA MET A 90 14.74 4.15 -1.47
C MET A 90 13.50 4.85 -0.90
N ALA A 91 13.25 4.72 0.41
CA ALA A 91 12.04 5.22 1.04
C ALA A 91 11.96 6.75 0.99
N PHE A 92 13.03 7.43 1.36
CA PHE A 92 13.04 8.89 1.37
C PHE A 92 13.25 9.49 -0.02
N GLY A 93 13.89 8.78 -0.94
CA GLY A 93 13.92 9.15 -2.36
C GLY A 93 12.52 9.23 -2.96
N ALA A 94 11.65 8.27 -2.64
CA ALA A 94 10.24 8.30 -3.04
C ALA A 94 9.42 9.34 -2.25
N ALA A 95 9.75 9.57 -0.97
CA ALA A 95 9.04 10.53 -0.13
C ALA A 95 9.20 11.97 -0.60
N VAL A 96 10.32 12.35 -1.25
CA VAL A 96 10.54 13.70 -1.78
C VAL A 96 9.44 14.12 -2.77
N PRO A 97 9.27 13.46 -3.92
CA PRO A 97 8.24 13.84 -4.89
C PRO A 97 6.82 13.70 -4.32
N VAL A 98 6.55 12.71 -3.47
CA VAL A 98 5.23 12.58 -2.82
C VAL A 98 4.94 13.76 -1.90
N SER A 99 5.93 14.27 -1.14
CA SER A 99 5.78 15.45 -0.30
C SER A 99 5.51 16.71 -1.13
N VAL A 100 6.18 16.86 -2.28
CA VAL A 100 5.93 17.95 -3.24
C VAL A 100 4.51 17.87 -3.81
N ALA A 101 4.06 16.67 -4.17
CA ALA A 101 2.69 16.45 -4.62
C ALA A 101 1.66 16.81 -3.53
N PHE A 102 1.95 16.47 -2.27
CA PHE A 102 1.10 16.80 -1.14
C PHE A 102 1.00 18.30 -0.91
N ALA A 103 2.12 19.02 -1.04
CA ALA A 103 2.14 20.49 -0.98
C ALA A 103 1.28 21.15 -2.06
N SER A 104 1.24 20.53 -3.26
CA SER A 104 0.38 20.97 -4.37
C SER A 104 -1.09 20.62 -4.14
N TYR A 105 -1.36 19.44 -3.61
CA TYR A 105 -2.70 18.95 -3.29
C TYR A 105 -3.38 19.79 -2.20
N SER A 106 -2.63 20.20 -1.18
CA SER A 106 -3.16 20.97 -0.05
C SER A 106 -3.47 22.44 -0.35
N ARG A 107 -2.99 22.95 -1.50
CA ARG A 107 -3.30 24.30 -1.98
C ARG A 107 -4.58 24.37 -2.80
N GLY A 108 -5.07 23.24 -3.29
CA GLY A 108 -6.38 23.17 -3.92
C GLY A 108 -7.45 23.24 -2.84
N ASP A 109 -8.30 24.27 -2.88
CA ASP A 109 -9.44 24.38 -1.99
C ASP A 109 -10.27 23.09 -2.07
N ASP A 110 -10.50 22.44 -0.95
CA ASP A 110 -11.47 21.36 -0.86
C ASP A 110 -12.81 21.92 -1.36
N PRO A 111 -13.50 21.27 -2.31
CA PRO A 111 -14.83 21.74 -2.73
C PRO A 111 -15.74 21.82 -1.51
N PRO A 112 -16.58 22.86 -1.42
CA PRO A 112 -17.51 23.02 -0.32
C PRO A 112 -18.35 21.75 -0.20
N GLN A 113 -18.26 21.09 0.96
CA GLN A 113 -19.05 19.91 1.26
C GLN A 113 -20.51 20.35 1.37
N THR A 114 -21.32 20.09 0.37
CA THR A 114 -22.78 20.19 0.51
C THR A 114 -23.22 19.07 1.44
N PRO A 115 -23.79 19.37 2.60
CA PRO A 115 -24.42 18.35 3.43
C PRO A 115 -25.52 17.66 2.62
N PRO A 116 -25.79 16.36 2.81
CA PRO A 116 -26.95 15.73 2.22
C PRO A 116 -28.19 16.49 2.71
N ALA A 117 -29.04 16.91 1.76
CA ALA A 117 -30.28 17.59 2.05
C ALA A 117 -31.27 16.59 2.69
N TYR A 118 -31.23 16.50 4.01
CA TYR A 118 -32.34 15.99 4.80
C TYR A 118 -33.17 17.19 5.26
N GLY A 119 -34.40 17.28 4.78
CA GLY A 119 -35.49 18.20 5.07
C GLY A 119 -35.24 19.28 6.14
N GLY A 120 -34.64 20.40 5.75
CA GLY A 120 -34.44 21.58 6.59
C GLY A 120 -33.60 22.60 5.84
N ALA A 121 -33.84 23.88 6.07
CA ALA A 121 -33.24 25.01 5.40
C ALA A 121 -31.71 24.81 5.24
N ALA A 122 -31.22 24.93 3.99
CA ALA A 122 -29.83 24.77 3.63
C ALA A 122 -28.94 25.69 4.49
N ARG A 123 -28.19 25.12 5.43
CA ARG A 123 -27.12 25.87 6.11
C ARG A 123 -26.08 26.27 5.07
N PRO A 124 -25.56 27.50 5.11
CA PRO A 124 -24.52 27.92 4.22
C PRO A 124 -23.34 26.93 4.35
N PRO A 125 -22.68 26.57 3.22
CA PRO A 125 -21.54 25.64 3.26
C PRO A 125 -20.47 26.22 4.17
N VAL A 126 -20.17 25.51 5.25
CA VAL A 126 -19.06 25.87 6.13
C VAL A 126 -17.78 25.61 5.33
N PRO A 127 -16.92 26.61 5.11
CA PRO A 127 -15.65 26.39 4.45
C PRO A 127 -14.87 25.34 5.24
N PRO A 128 -14.28 24.33 4.59
CA PRO A 128 -13.50 23.31 5.27
C PRO A 128 -12.34 24.03 5.96
N GLY A 129 -12.35 23.99 7.30
CA GLY A 129 -11.25 24.50 8.09
C GLY A 129 -9.98 23.72 7.80
N PRO A 130 -8.78 24.32 7.97
CA PRO A 130 -7.52 23.62 7.78
C PRO A 130 -7.55 22.31 8.60
N ARG A 131 -7.21 21.19 7.97
CA ARG A 131 -7.18 19.85 8.60
C ARG A 131 -6.03 19.80 9.60
N ARG A 132 -6.26 20.31 10.82
CA ARG A 132 -5.26 20.34 11.89
C ARG A 132 -4.76 18.93 12.19
N GLY A 133 -3.45 18.77 12.33
CA GLY A 133 -2.80 17.54 12.72
C GLY A 133 -2.51 16.58 11.55
N LEU A 134 -2.96 16.85 10.32
CA LEU A 134 -2.65 16.00 9.17
C LEU A 134 -1.15 16.06 8.82
N GLY A 135 -0.58 17.26 8.79
CA GLY A 135 0.82 17.47 8.52
C GLY A 135 1.72 16.92 9.62
N ALA A 136 1.31 17.09 10.89
CA ALA A 136 2.04 16.51 12.01
C ALA A 136 2.03 14.97 11.95
N SER A 137 0.89 14.36 11.62
CA SER A 137 0.78 12.90 11.44
C SER A 137 1.62 12.39 10.26
N TYR A 138 1.70 13.19 9.19
CA TYR A 138 2.53 12.91 8.03
C TYR A 138 4.03 12.96 8.37
N ALA A 139 4.46 14.01 9.05
CA ALA A 139 5.84 14.15 9.49
C ALA A 139 6.23 13.10 10.55
N LEU A 140 5.31 12.74 11.44
CA LEU A 140 5.49 11.63 12.40
C LEU A 140 5.70 10.30 11.67
N ALA A 141 4.95 10.03 10.60
CA ALA A 141 5.14 8.81 9.81
C ALA A 141 6.54 8.73 9.23
N LEU A 142 7.01 9.80 8.58
CA LEU A 142 8.36 9.87 8.01
C LEU A 142 9.45 9.78 9.08
N GLY A 143 9.31 10.52 10.19
CA GLY A 143 10.24 10.48 11.30
C GLY A 143 10.34 9.08 11.93
N SER A 144 9.20 8.41 12.09
CA SER A 144 9.16 7.03 12.59
C SER A 144 9.88 6.05 11.67
N VAL A 145 9.72 6.18 10.34
CA VAL A 145 10.49 5.37 9.37
C VAL A 145 11.99 5.60 9.53
N ALA A 146 12.43 6.87 9.66
CA ALA A 146 13.84 7.18 9.87
C ALA A 146 14.38 6.55 11.14
N VAL A 147 13.64 6.65 12.26
CA VAL A 147 14.02 6.06 13.55
C VAL A 147 14.12 4.54 13.47
N ILE A 148 13.10 3.86 12.90
CA ILE A 148 13.08 2.40 12.77
C ILE A 148 14.30 1.89 11.99
N VAL A 149 14.55 2.50 10.82
CA VAL A 149 15.60 2.04 9.90
C VAL A 149 17.01 2.31 10.45
N THR A 150 17.14 3.25 11.37
CA THR A 150 18.43 3.62 11.96
C THR A 150 18.62 3.16 13.41
N ALA A 151 17.62 2.51 14.01
CA ALA A 151 17.68 2.02 15.38
C ALA A 151 18.82 1.02 15.60
N ARG A 152 19.61 1.18 16.66
CA ARG A 152 20.68 0.26 17.10
C ARG A 152 20.21 -0.71 18.18
N ASP A 153 19.14 -0.37 18.88
CA ASP A 153 18.64 -1.10 20.03
C ASP A 153 17.14 -1.36 19.90
N ALA A 154 16.65 -2.34 20.66
CA ALA A 154 15.25 -2.78 20.64
C ALA A 154 14.28 -1.70 21.11
N PHE A 155 14.68 -0.85 22.08
CA PHE A 155 13.82 0.22 22.58
C PHE A 155 13.58 1.29 21.52
N THR A 156 14.66 1.80 20.90
CA THR A 156 14.56 2.79 19.83
C THR A 156 13.77 2.26 18.63
N PHE A 157 13.97 0.98 18.28
CA PHE A 157 13.23 0.32 17.22
C PHE A 157 11.73 0.29 17.51
N LEU A 158 11.33 -0.18 18.70
CA LEU A 158 9.93 -0.25 19.12
C LEU A 158 9.30 1.14 19.26
N PHE A 159 10.05 2.12 19.78
CA PHE A 159 9.58 3.51 19.86
C PHE A 159 9.19 4.05 18.48
N GLY A 160 10.05 3.87 17.48
CA GLY A 160 9.73 4.23 16.10
C GLY A 160 8.54 3.45 15.55
N TRP A 161 8.42 2.16 15.87
CA TRP A 161 7.32 1.30 15.43
C TRP A 161 5.96 1.74 15.97
N GLU A 162 5.92 2.10 17.24
CA GLU A 162 4.71 2.63 17.87
C GLU A 162 4.36 4.03 17.36
N GLY A 163 5.37 4.88 17.12
CA GLY A 163 5.19 6.17 16.48
C GLY A 163 4.55 6.03 15.08
N LEU A 164 5.01 5.05 14.29
CA LEU A 164 4.43 4.76 12.98
C LEU A 164 3.00 4.21 13.08
N THR A 165 2.72 3.39 14.10
CA THR A 165 1.36 2.89 14.36
C THR A 165 0.41 4.02 14.69
N LEU A 166 0.84 4.95 15.54
CA LEU A 166 0.08 6.16 15.87
C LEU A 166 -0.12 7.04 14.62
N ALA A 167 0.92 7.25 13.83
CA ALA A 167 0.82 8.04 12.59
C ALA A 167 -0.21 7.45 11.62
N PHE A 168 -0.22 6.14 11.41
CA PHE A 168 -1.21 5.47 10.56
C PHE A 168 -2.63 5.61 11.07
N TYR A 169 -2.84 5.49 12.38
CA TYR A 169 -4.14 5.73 13.01
C TYR A 169 -4.63 7.15 12.78
N LEU A 170 -3.76 8.14 12.96
CA LEU A 170 -4.09 9.55 12.78
C LEU A 170 -4.35 9.89 11.31
N LEU A 171 -3.54 9.36 10.39
CA LEU A 171 -3.72 9.57 8.95
C LEU A 171 -5.03 8.94 8.44
N ALA A 172 -5.31 7.68 8.81
CA ALA A 172 -6.56 7.02 8.43
C ALA A 172 -7.79 7.66 9.10
N GLY A 173 -7.63 8.20 10.31
CA GLY A 173 -8.69 8.86 11.08
C GLY A 173 -8.83 10.36 10.84
N SER A 174 -8.08 10.96 9.94
CA SER A 174 -8.09 12.42 9.70
C SER A 174 -9.44 12.98 9.25
N GLU A 175 -10.29 12.17 8.62
CA GLU A 175 -11.63 12.54 8.16
C GLU A 175 -12.71 11.71 8.88
N ARG A 176 -12.67 11.64 10.21
CA ARG A 176 -13.59 10.82 11.05
C ARG A 176 -15.06 11.08 10.81
N ASN A 177 -15.42 12.26 10.32
CA ASN A 177 -16.81 12.64 10.02
C ASN A 177 -17.38 11.91 8.80
N LYS A 178 -16.54 11.32 7.96
CA LYS A 178 -16.98 10.50 6.82
C LYS A 178 -17.29 9.08 7.30
N ARG A 179 -18.43 8.54 6.83
CA ARG A 179 -18.93 7.21 7.20
C ARG A 179 -17.85 6.12 7.03
N GLY A 180 -17.64 5.31 8.06
CA GLY A 180 -16.72 4.16 8.04
C GLY A 180 -15.24 4.49 8.30
N ARG A 181 -14.80 5.76 8.25
CA ARG A 181 -13.37 6.11 8.42
C ARG A 181 -12.87 5.94 9.85
N ALA A 182 -13.70 6.24 10.84
CA ALA A 182 -13.35 5.99 12.25
C ALA A 182 -13.09 4.50 12.49
N GLY A 183 -13.95 3.61 11.98
CA GLY A 183 -13.76 2.16 12.09
C GLY A 183 -12.51 1.67 11.35
N ALA A 184 -12.21 2.23 10.17
CA ALA A 184 -10.98 1.91 9.45
C ALA A 184 -9.72 2.29 10.23
N ALA A 185 -9.71 3.47 10.87
CA ALA A 185 -8.61 3.90 11.72
C ALA A 185 -8.44 2.98 12.94
N GLN A 186 -9.55 2.60 13.59
CA GLN A 186 -9.51 1.67 14.74
C GLN A 186 -8.94 0.30 14.34
N VAL A 187 -9.36 -0.27 13.21
CA VAL A 187 -8.81 -1.53 12.70
C VAL A 187 -7.31 -1.39 12.41
N THR A 188 -6.89 -0.31 11.74
CA THR A 188 -5.48 -0.02 11.48
C THR A 188 -4.65 0.06 12.76
N PHE A 189 -5.19 0.71 13.80
CA PHE A 189 -4.53 0.81 15.10
C PHE A 189 -4.45 -0.54 15.81
N ALA A 190 -5.53 -1.32 15.82
CA ALA A 190 -5.56 -2.63 16.48
C ALA A 190 -4.51 -3.59 15.89
N PHE A 191 -4.43 -3.67 14.55
CA PHE A 191 -3.41 -4.49 13.89
C PHE A 191 -2.00 -3.93 14.11
N GLY A 192 -1.83 -2.61 14.16
CA GLY A 192 -0.56 -1.98 14.53
C GLY A 192 -0.11 -2.37 15.94
N LYS A 193 -1.03 -2.39 16.91
CA LYS A 193 -0.74 -2.84 18.28
C LYS A 193 -0.46 -4.34 18.38
N LEU A 194 -1.17 -5.16 17.63
CA LEU A 194 -0.89 -6.60 17.53
C LEU A 194 0.52 -6.85 16.98
N SER A 195 0.90 -6.11 15.92
CA SER A 195 2.25 -6.13 15.37
C SER A 195 3.31 -5.70 16.40
N GLY A 196 3.10 -4.56 17.06
CA GLY A 196 4.01 -4.05 18.10
C GLY A 196 4.15 -5.01 19.28
N ALA A 197 3.09 -5.65 19.73
CA ALA A 197 3.12 -6.64 20.81
C ALA A 197 3.94 -7.89 20.42
N ALA A 198 3.77 -8.40 19.20
CA ALA A 198 4.56 -9.53 18.72
C ALA A 198 6.05 -9.17 18.66
N LEU A 199 6.40 -7.98 18.15
CA LEU A 199 7.78 -7.50 18.12
C LEU A 199 8.34 -7.30 19.53
N LEU A 200 7.58 -6.70 20.43
CA LEU A 200 8.00 -6.49 21.83
C LEU A 200 8.37 -7.81 22.50
N ILE A 201 7.50 -8.81 22.41
CA ILE A 201 7.76 -10.12 23.03
C ILE A 201 8.96 -10.78 22.38
N GLY A 202 9.06 -10.77 21.03
CA GLY A 202 10.20 -11.34 20.30
C GLY A 202 11.53 -10.68 20.66
N LEU A 203 11.56 -9.35 20.73
CA LEU A 203 12.76 -8.59 21.11
C LEU A 203 13.12 -8.78 22.59
N LEU A 204 12.15 -8.88 23.49
CA LEU A 204 12.41 -9.19 24.90
C LEU A 204 13.04 -10.58 25.10
N LEU A 205 12.54 -11.59 24.36
CA LEU A 205 13.14 -12.93 24.40
C LEU A 205 14.61 -12.92 23.94
N LEU A 206 14.93 -12.11 22.94
CA LEU A 206 16.31 -11.95 22.48
C LEU A 206 17.15 -11.13 23.46
N ALA A 207 16.58 -10.08 24.03
CA ALA A 207 17.27 -9.25 25.00
C ALA A 207 17.62 -10.02 26.29
N THR A 208 16.71 -10.86 26.79
CA THR A 208 16.99 -11.75 27.94
C THR A 208 18.05 -12.79 27.58
N GLY A 209 17.98 -13.39 26.39
CA GLY A 209 18.95 -14.40 25.95
C GLY A 209 20.36 -13.86 25.67
N SER A 210 20.49 -12.57 25.32
CA SER A 210 21.77 -11.90 25.05
C SER A 210 22.25 -11.02 26.21
N HIS A 211 21.46 -10.85 27.27
CA HIS A 211 21.69 -9.89 28.34
C HIS A 211 21.95 -8.45 27.85
N SER A 212 21.36 -8.07 26.71
CA SER A 212 21.55 -6.77 26.08
C SER A 212 20.34 -6.38 25.22
N ILE A 213 20.02 -5.09 25.19
CA ILE A 213 18.98 -4.56 24.30
C ILE A 213 19.52 -4.18 22.91
N MET A 214 20.82 -4.26 22.69
CA MET A 214 21.46 -3.91 21.43
C MET A 214 21.17 -4.97 20.38
N LEU A 215 20.68 -4.54 19.20
CA LEU A 215 20.32 -5.47 18.12
C LEU A 215 21.49 -6.37 17.69
N ALA A 216 22.71 -5.83 17.63
CA ALA A 216 23.90 -6.59 17.27
C ALA A 216 24.18 -7.76 18.22
N SER A 217 23.82 -7.65 19.50
CA SER A 217 24.03 -8.69 20.50
C SER A 217 23.13 -9.92 20.28
N PHE A 218 22.01 -9.75 19.56
CA PHE A 218 21.06 -10.83 19.30
C PHE A 218 21.63 -11.95 18.42
N ALA A 219 22.67 -11.66 17.63
CA ALA A 219 23.39 -12.68 16.87
C ALA A 219 24.03 -13.77 17.77
N HIS A 220 24.36 -13.42 19.02
CA HIS A 220 25.00 -14.31 19.99
C HIS A 220 24.01 -15.15 20.82
N VAL A 221 22.68 -14.92 20.68
CA VAL A 221 21.68 -15.73 21.38
C VAL A 221 21.80 -17.19 20.93
N PRO A 222 21.95 -18.14 21.85
CA PRO A 222 22.07 -19.57 21.51
C PRO A 222 20.85 -20.09 20.73
N GLY A 223 21.06 -21.07 19.86
CA GLY A 223 19.98 -21.79 19.22
C GLY A 223 19.11 -22.51 20.24
N GLY A 224 17.78 -22.52 20.02
CA GLY A 224 16.84 -23.18 20.91
C GLY A 224 15.41 -22.63 20.75
N ALA A 225 14.51 -23.11 21.61
CA ALA A 225 13.08 -22.73 21.54
C ALA A 225 12.85 -21.22 21.65
N ALA A 226 13.54 -20.54 22.57
CA ALA A 226 13.40 -19.10 22.77
C ALA A 226 13.80 -18.30 21.52
N ARG A 227 14.93 -18.64 20.87
CA ARG A 227 15.38 -18.02 19.61
C ARG A 227 14.39 -18.27 18.48
N THR A 228 13.89 -19.50 18.33
CA THR A 228 12.88 -19.84 17.31
C THR A 228 11.57 -19.10 17.57
N THR A 229 11.10 -19.05 18.81
CA THR A 229 9.91 -18.30 19.18
C THR A 229 10.08 -16.80 18.88
N ALA A 230 11.22 -16.23 19.16
CA ALA A 230 11.56 -14.86 18.81
C ALA A 230 11.52 -14.63 17.28
N GLN A 231 12.11 -15.55 16.48
CA GLN A 231 12.04 -15.47 15.02
C GLN A 231 10.59 -15.47 14.52
N VAL A 232 9.76 -16.37 15.05
CA VAL A 232 8.33 -16.44 14.68
C VAL A 232 7.60 -15.16 15.00
N LEU A 233 7.79 -14.62 16.21
CA LEU A 233 7.14 -13.41 16.68
C LEU A 233 7.58 -12.17 15.89
N LEU A 234 8.87 -12.05 15.59
CA LEU A 234 9.39 -10.96 14.78
C LEU A 234 8.83 -11.02 13.35
N LEU A 235 8.92 -12.18 12.70
CA LEU A 235 8.38 -12.35 11.35
C LEU A 235 6.86 -12.14 11.30
N ALA A 236 6.12 -12.60 12.32
CA ALA A 236 4.68 -12.35 12.43
C ALA A 236 4.39 -10.85 12.61
N GLY A 237 5.13 -10.14 13.47
CA GLY A 237 4.99 -8.71 13.65
C GLY A 237 5.21 -7.92 12.37
N PHE A 238 6.24 -8.28 11.60
CA PHE A 238 6.51 -7.68 10.28
C PHE A 238 5.45 -8.07 9.24
N ALA A 239 4.99 -9.32 9.22
CA ALA A 239 3.92 -9.80 8.33
C ALA A 239 2.60 -9.03 8.55
N ILE A 240 2.24 -8.76 9.79
CA ILE A 240 1.07 -7.94 10.16
C ILE A 240 1.21 -6.53 9.58
N LYS A 241 2.38 -5.90 9.73
CA LYS A 241 2.63 -4.54 9.23
C LYS A 241 2.69 -4.49 7.70
N ALA A 242 3.23 -5.51 7.05
CA ALA A 242 3.24 -5.65 5.60
C ALA A 242 1.84 -5.96 5.02
N GLY A 243 0.88 -6.34 5.86
CA GLY A 243 -0.47 -6.69 5.45
C GLY A 243 -0.57 -8.03 4.73
N LEU A 244 0.23 -9.03 5.14
CA LEU A 244 0.16 -10.37 4.59
C LEU A 244 -1.08 -11.12 5.09
N VAL A 245 -1.58 -12.05 4.30
CA VAL A 245 -2.62 -12.99 4.71
C VAL A 245 -2.08 -13.84 5.89
N PRO A 246 -2.84 -14.01 6.97
CA PRO A 246 -4.23 -13.64 7.19
C PRO A 246 -4.43 -12.21 7.79
N PHE A 247 -3.43 -11.37 7.92
CA PHE A 247 -3.48 -10.08 8.63
C PHE A 247 -3.76 -8.87 7.73
N GLN A 248 -4.19 -9.09 6.49
CA GLN A 248 -4.34 -8.06 5.44
C GLN A 248 -5.47 -7.06 5.65
N ILE A 249 -6.46 -7.36 6.48
CA ILE A 249 -7.76 -6.66 6.55
C ILE A 249 -7.66 -5.16 6.86
N TRP A 250 -6.64 -4.76 7.61
CA TRP A 250 -6.41 -3.35 7.97
C TRP A 250 -5.93 -2.50 6.78
N LEU A 251 -5.18 -3.11 5.85
CA LEU A 251 -4.46 -2.39 4.79
C LEU A 251 -5.43 -1.74 3.78
N PRO A 252 -6.39 -2.45 3.14
CA PRO A 252 -7.34 -1.83 2.23
C PRO A 252 -8.23 -0.79 2.92
N ARG A 253 -8.57 -1.01 4.19
CA ARG A 253 -9.38 -0.09 4.99
C ARG A 253 -8.60 1.17 5.35
N GLY A 254 -7.38 1.00 5.89
CA GLY A 254 -6.53 2.10 6.32
C GLY A 254 -6.09 3.00 5.16
N TYR A 255 -5.63 2.41 4.06
CA TYR A 255 -5.20 3.17 2.89
C TYR A 255 -6.36 3.91 2.22
N SER A 256 -7.51 3.26 2.03
CA SER A 256 -8.68 3.94 1.45
C SER A 256 -9.25 5.05 2.35
N ALA A 257 -9.02 4.98 3.66
CA ALA A 257 -9.49 5.98 4.60
C ALA A 257 -8.57 7.20 4.69
N ALA A 258 -7.27 7.05 4.43
CA ALA A 258 -6.31 8.16 4.46
C ALA A 258 -6.56 9.15 3.31
N PRO A 259 -6.36 10.47 3.54
CA PRO A 259 -6.64 11.50 2.55
C PRO A 259 -5.51 11.64 1.54
N GLY A 260 -5.85 11.95 0.29
CA GLY A 260 -4.95 12.36 -0.77
C GLY A 260 -3.64 11.58 -0.86
N PRO A 261 -2.50 12.25 -1.09
CA PRO A 261 -1.20 11.60 -1.21
C PRO A 261 -0.65 10.97 0.08
N ALA A 262 -1.31 11.11 1.26
CA ALA A 262 -0.93 10.38 2.48
C ALA A 262 -0.92 8.85 2.24
N ARG A 263 -1.83 8.37 1.38
CA ARG A 263 -1.87 6.98 0.94
C ARG A 263 -0.55 6.54 0.27
N ALA A 264 0.05 7.43 -0.53
CA ALA A 264 1.31 7.17 -1.22
C ALA A 264 2.47 6.98 -0.22
N ILE A 265 2.53 7.80 0.85
CA ILE A 265 3.52 7.63 1.92
C ILE A 265 3.27 6.34 2.70
N MET A 266 2.02 6.03 3.06
CA MET A 266 1.71 4.81 3.81
C MET A 266 2.07 3.55 3.01
N ALA A 267 1.72 3.50 1.73
CA ALA A 267 1.90 2.33 0.87
C ALA A 267 3.27 2.25 0.21
N GLY A 268 3.83 3.36 -0.26
CA GLY A 268 5.10 3.38 -0.99
C GLY A 268 6.33 3.53 -0.10
N VAL A 269 6.20 4.19 1.06
CA VAL A 269 7.35 4.51 1.92
C VAL A 269 7.31 3.73 3.24
N CYS A 270 6.24 3.87 3.99
CA CYS A 270 6.20 3.40 5.38
C CYS A 270 6.12 1.87 5.51
N VAL A 271 5.46 1.17 4.59
CA VAL A 271 5.35 -0.29 4.65
C VAL A 271 6.72 -0.98 4.57
N ASN A 272 7.70 -0.33 3.95
CA ASN A 272 9.04 -0.88 3.74
C ASN A 272 9.79 -1.17 5.05
N VAL A 273 9.40 -0.56 6.18
CA VAL A 273 10.00 -0.89 7.49
C VAL A 273 9.73 -2.35 7.89
N ALA A 274 8.65 -2.95 7.40
CA ALA A 274 8.37 -4.37 7.65
C ALA A 274 9.39 -5.27 6.95
N PHE A 275 9.71 -4.95 5.71
CA PHE A 275 10.73 -5.67 4.95
C PHE A 275 12.13 -5.42 5.53
N TYR A 276 12.45 -4.19 5.92
CA TYR A 276 13.67 -3.89 6.66
C TYR A 276 13.83 -4.79 7.89
N GLY A 277 12.78 -4.93 8.70
CA GLY A 277 12.78 -5.81 9.86
C GLY A 277 13.03 -7.27 9.51
N MET A 278 12.46 -7.78 8.41
CA MET A 278 12.68 -9.14 7.92
C MET A 278 14.15 -9.37 7.52
N TRP A 279 14.76 -8.42 6.76
CA TRP A 279 16.18 -8.49 6.39
C TRP A 279 17.08 -8.49 7.65
N ARG A 280 16.79 -7.59 8.60
CA ARG A 280 17.51 -7.57 9.88
C ARG A 280 17.37 -8.86 10.68
N THR A 281 16.18 -9.48 10.66
CA THR A 281 15.96 -10.76 11.33
C THR A 281 16.84 -11.87 10.72
N LEU A 282 16.94 -11.92 9.39
CA LEU A 282 17.83 -12.87 8.71
C LEU A 282 19.29 -12.60 9.04
N ALA A 283 19.74 -11.34 8.99
CA ALA A 283 21.11 -10.95 9.32
C ALA A 283 21.53 -11.31 10.75
N LEU A 284 20.63 -11.05 11.71
CA LEU A 284 20.91 -11.25 13.14
C LEU A 284 20.73 -12.70 13.58
N LEU A 285 19.72 -13.40 13.09
CA LEU A 285 19.33 -14.71 13.58
C LEU A 285 19.70 -15.85 12.62
N GLY A 286 19.98 -15.56 11.36
CA GLY A 286 20.42 -16.55 10.38
C GLY A 286 19.37 -17.63 10.10
N ARG A 287 19.77 -18.91 10.28
CA ARG A 287 18.93 -20.06 9.94
C ARG A 287 17.61 -20.08 10.71
N ALA A 288 16.53 -20.31 9.99
CA ALA A 288 15.20 -20.60 10.53
C ALA A 288 14.87 -22.09 10.39
N PRO A 289 14.01 -22.66 11.24
CA PRO A 289 13.56 -24.04 11.09
C PRO A 289 12.77 -24.21 9.79
N GLY A 290 12.88 -25.40 9.17
CA GLY A 290 12.33 -25.66 7.84
C GLY A 290 10.81 -25.43 7.72
N TRP A 291 10.05 -25.74 8.75
CA TRP A 291 8.62 -25.46 8.78
C TRP A 291 8.31 -23.94 8.71
N LEU A 292 9.14 -23.11 9.36
CA LEU A 292 8.96 -21.65 9.32
C LEU A 292 9.30 -21.08 7.94
N VAL A 293 10.35 -21.61 7.30
CA VAL A 293 10.70 -21.28 5.90
C VAL A 293 9.53 -21.62 4.97
N GLY A 294 8.98 -22.83 5.10
CA GLY A 294 7.82 -23.26 4.33
C GLY A 294 6.60 -22.35 4.57
N ALA A 295 6.33 -21.98 5.84
CA ALA A 295 5.25 -21.09 6.20
C ALA A 295 5.40 -19.69 5.56
N VAL A 296 6.59 -19.11 5.57
CA VAL A 296 6.88 -17.80 4.96
C VAL A 296 6.65 -17.85 3.44
N LEU A 297 7.13 -18.90 2.76
CA LEU A 297 6.91 -19.09 1.32
C LEU A 297 5.42 -19.22 0.97
N VAL A 298 4.70 -20.06 1.71
CA VAL A 298 3.26 -20.29 1.49
C VAL A 298 2.46 -19.00 1.76
N LEU A 299 2.70 -18.33 2.87
CA LEU A 299 2.01 -17.09 3.22
C LEU A 299 2.34 -15.95 2.23
N GLY A 300 3.59 -15.85 1.76
CA GLY A 300 3.98 -14.92 0.72
C GLY A 300 3.22 -15.17 -0.58
N ALA A 301 3.27 -16.38 -1.10
CA ALA A 301 2.62 -16.77 -2.35
C ALA A 301 1.07 -16.65 -2.28
N LEU A 302 0.45 -17.08 -1.17
CA LEU A 302 -0.99 -16.90 -0.95
C LEU A 302 -1.38 -15.43 -0.85
N SER A 303 -0.56 -14.61 -0.19
CA SER A 303 -0.81 -13.16 -0.09
C SER A 303 -0.75 -12.50 -1.46
N ALA A 304 0.21 -12.89 -2.30
CA ALA A 304 0.31 -12.39 -3.66
C ALA A 304 -0.95 -12.73 -4.48
N LEU A 305 -1.34 -13.99 -4.49
CA LEU A 305 -2.46 -14.47 -5.28
C LEU A 305 -3.81 -13.91 -4.76
N LEU A 306 -4.07 -13.99 -3.45
CA LEU A 306 -5.33 -13.50 -2.88
C LEU A 306 -5.42 -11.97 -2.95
N GLY A 307 -4.31 -11.26 -2.79
CA GLY A 307 -4.25 -9.80 -2.92
C GLY A 307 -4.73 -9.35 -4.30
N ILE A 308 -4.16 -9.89 -5.38
CA ILE A 308 -4.54 -9.51 -6.73
C ILE A 308 -5.93 -10.04 -7.11
N ALA A 309 -6.33 -11.24 -6.65
CA ALA A 309 -7.66 -11.76 -6.88
C ALA A 309 -8.76 -10.84 -6.31
N HIS A 310 -8.56 -10.34 -5.09
CA HIS A 310 -9.46 -9.34 -4.52
C HIS A 310 -9.39 -8.00 -5.26
N ALA A 311 -8.19 -7.53 -5.68
CA ALA A 311 -8.04 -6.30 -6.45
C ALA A 311 -8.83 -6.34 -7.77
N ALA A 312 -8.77 -7.48 -8.48
CA ALA A 312 -9.41 -7.67 -9.77
C ALA A 312 -10.94 -7.47 -9.76
N VAL A 313 -11.58 -7.68 -8.62
CA VAL A 313 -13.04 -7.63 -8.49
C VAL A 313 -13.56 -6.39 -7.74
N GLN A 314 -12.67 -5.52 -7.24
CA GLN A 314 -13.07 -4.28 -6.56
C GLN A 314 -13.65 -3.26 -7.53
N ASN A 315 -14.62 -2.47 -7.03
CA ASN A 315 -15.24 -1.37 -7.79
C ASN A 315 -14.73 0.01 -7.38
N ARG A 316 -13.96 0.12 -6.30
CA ARG A 316 -13.39 1.39 -5.82
C ARG A 316 -11.90 1.45 -6.16
N LEU A 317 -11.50 2.52 -6.85
CA LEU A 317 -10.12 2.70 -7.32
C LEU A 317 -9.09 2.60 -6.20
N SER A 318 -9.32 3.32 -5.10
CA SER A 318 -8.42 3.28 -3.93
C SER A 318 -8.26 1.87 -3.32
N ARG A 319 -9.33 1.05 -3.35
CA ARG A 319 -9.28 -0.34 -2.88
C ARG A 319 -8.55 -1.27 -3.83
N VAL A 320 -8.75 -1.12 -5.15
CA VAL A 320 -7.98 -1.91 -6.14
C VAL A 320 -6.49 -1.76 -5.89
N ILE A 321 -6.02 -0.51 -5.73
CA ILE A 321 -4.60 -0.24 -5.51
C ILE A 321 -4.15 -0.68 -4.11
N ALA A 322 -5.02 -0.64 -3.10
CA ALA A 322 -4.69 -1.12 -1.77
C ALA A 322 -4.52 -2.66 -1.73
N TYR A 323 -5.42 -3.41 -2.37
CA TYR A 323 -5.29 -4.87 -2.47
C TYR A 323 -4.07 -5.30 -3.28
N SER A 324 -3.70 -4.56 -4.33
CA SER A 324 -2.44 -4.83 -5.04
C SER A 324 -1.18 -4.49 -4.22
N SER A 325 -1.29 -3.82 -3.06
CA SER A 325 -0.18 -3.73 -2.11
C SER A 325 0.00 -5.03 -1.33
N ILE A 326 -1.09 -5.75 -1.03
CA ILE A 326 -1.02 -7.09 -0.41
C ILE A 326 -0.36 -8.08 -1.38
N GLU A 327 -0.74 -8.03 -2.66
CA GLU A 327 -0.08 -8.78 -3.73
C GLU A 327 1.43 -8.57 -3.72
N ASN A 328 1.87 -7.32 -3.85
CA ASN A 328 3.27 -7.00 -3.94
C ASN A 328 4.04 -7.32 -2.65
N SER A 329 3.44 -7.11 -1.47
CA SER A 329 4.02 -7.58 -0.21
C SER A 329 4.23 -9.10 -0.21
N GLY A 330 3.28 -9.83 -0.79
CA GLY A 330 3.38 -11.28 -0.98
C GLY A 330 4.55 -11.67 -1.90
N LEU A 331 4.72 -10.98 -3.04
CA LEU A 331 5.85 -11.21 -3.96
C LEU A 331 7.20 -10.94 -3.28
N ILE A 332 7.32 -9.82 -2.55
CA ILE A 332 8.54 -9.47 -1.79
C ILE A 332 8.85 -10.54 -0.76
N VAL A 333 7.85 -11.00 0.00
CA VAL A 333 8.03 -12.01 1.03
C VAL A 333 8.31 -13.40 0.43
N THR A 334 7.80 -13.70 -0.74
CA THR A 334 8.17 -14.93 -1.48
C THR A 334 9.66 -14.90 -1.84
N GLY A 335 10.18 -13.78 -2.33
CA GLY A 335 11.62 -13.61 -2.56
C GLY A 335 12.44 -13.74 -1.27
N PHE A 336 11.97 -13.18 -0.17
CA PHE A 336 12.57 -13.36 1.15
C PHE A 336 12.54 -14.83 1.60
N GLY A 337 11.47 -15.58 1.30
CA GLY A 337 11.35 -17.01 1.56
C GLY A 337 12.39 -17.85 0.80
N ILE A 338 12.75 -17.43 -0.43
CA ILE A 338 13.87 -18.03 -1.17
C ILE A 338 15.19 -17.83 -0.39
N ALA A 339 15.42 -16.62 0.13
CA ALA A 339 16.61 -16.33 0.92
C ALA A 339 16.65 -17.15 2.22
N LEU A 340 15.53 -17.29 2.92
CA LEU A 340 15.41 -18.17 4.09
C LEU A 340 15.69 -19.63 3.74
N THR A 341 15.22 -20.09 2.57
CA THR A 341 15.54 -21.45 2.07
C THR A 341 17.04 -21.60 1.87
N GLY A 342 17.69 -20.61 1.22
CA GLY A 342 19.14 -20.60 1.07
C GLY A 342 19.88 -20.66 2.40
N ALA A 343 19.43 -19.91 3.40
CA ALA A 343 19.99 -19.95 4.75
C ALA A 343 19.81 -21.32 5.43
N ALA A 344 18.62 -21.94 5.24
CA ALA A 344 18.35 -23.27 5.82
C ALA A 344 19.22 -24.37 5.24
N VAL A 345 19.47 -24.35 3.92
CA VAL A 345 20.27 -25.35 3.21
C VAL A 345 21.77 -25.01 3.12
N GLY A 346 22.18 -23.80 3.54
CA GLY A 346 23.55 -23.34 3.51
C GLY A 346 24.05 -22.85 2.13
N ASP A 347 23.13 -22.55 1.20
CA ASP A 347 23.45 -22.01 -0.13
C ASP A 347 23.42 -20.48 -0.14
N ARG A 348 24.60 -19.86 -0.09
CA ARG A 348 24.77 -18.39 -0.11
C ARG A 348 24.32 -17.76 -1.44
N ARG A 349 24.37 -18.48 -2.57
CA ARG A 349 23.89 -17.97 -3.86
C ARG A 349 22.39 -17.85 -3.86
N LEU A 350 21.70 -18.83 -3.26
CA LEU A 350 20.26 -18.79 -3.12
C LEU A 350 19.81 -17.68 -2.15
N ILE A 351 20.57 -17.40 -1.08
CA ILE A 351 20.34 -16.23 -0.22
C ILE A 351 20.44 -14.95 -1.06
N ALA A 352 21.52 -14.80 -1.84
CA ALA A 352 21.72 -13.63 -2.70
C ALA A 352 20.61 -13.46 -3.72
N ALA A 353 20.20 -14.54 -4.41
CA ALA A 353 19.11 -14.50 -5.39
C ALA A 353 17.79 -14.10 -4.76
N GLY A 354 17.43 -14.67 -3.62
CA GLY A 354 16.19 -14.36 -2.91
C GLY A 354 16.13 -12.92 -2.40
N LEU A 355 17.20 -12.44 -1.74
CA LEU A 355 17.27 -11.07 -1.26
C LEU A 355 17.28 -10.05 -2.41
N LEU A 356 17.97 -10.34 -3.51
CA LEU A 356 17.99 -9.47 -4.68
C LEU A 356 16.60 -9.42 -5.34
N ALA A 357 15.96 -10.57 -5.58
CA ALA A 357 14.60 -10.64 -6.12
C ALA A 357 13.61 -9.82 -5.28
N ALA A 358 13.62 -10.03 -3.96
CA ALA A 358 12.76 -9.34 -3.03
C ALA A 358 13.03 -7.82 -3.01
N THR A 359 14.31 -7.41 -3.07
CA THR A 359 14.68 -5.99 -3.05
C THR A 359 14.33 -5.29 -4.35
N LEU A 360 14.54 -5.91 -5.51
CA LEU A 360 14.09 -5.40 -6.81
C LEU A 360 12.57 -5.19 -6.82
N GLN A 361 11.80 -6.18 -6.33
CA GLN A 361 10.34 -6.06 -6.23
C GLN A 361 9.92 -4.94 -5.27
N MET A 362 10.63 -4.77 -4.15
CA MET A 362 10.37 -3.69 -3.19
C MET A 362 10.63 -2.31 -3.79
N VAL A 363 11.69 -2.13 -4.57
CA VAL A 363 12.00 -0.85 -5.25
C VAL A 363 10.94 -0.53 -6.30
N ALA A 364 10.57 -1.51 -7.14
CA ALA A 364 9.50 -1.37 -8.13
C ALA A 364 8.16 -1.01 -7.47
N HIS A 365 7.80 -1.72 -6.39
CA HIS A 365 6.61 -1.46 -5.58
C HIS A 365 6.61 -0.05 -4.98
N THR A 366 7.73 0.39 -4.40
CA THR A 366 7.88 1.73 -3.80
C THR A 366 7.61 2.82 -4.82
N ALA A 367 8.22 2.74 -6.00
CA ALA A 367 8.03 3.71 -7.07
C ALA A 367 6.59 3.69 -7.59
N ALA A 368 6.06 2.50 -7.92
CA ALA A 368 4.72 2.36 -8.49
C ALA A 368 3.60 2.76 -7.53
N LYS A 369 3.69 2.40 -6.24
CA LYS A 369 2.66 2.77 -5.25
C LYS A 369 2.67 4.25 -4.92
N SER A 370 3.86 4.84 -4.84
CA SER A 370 4.00 6.29 -4.68
C SER A 370 3.35 7.03 -5.85
N LEU A 371 3.58 6.57 -7.08
CA LEU A 371 2.99 7.13 -8.28
C LEU A 371 1.46 6.93 -8.32
N LEU A 372 1.00 5.70 -8.13
CA LEU A 372 -0.42 5.35 -8.24
C LEU A 372 -1.28 6.09 -7.23
N PHE A 373 -0.93 6.07 -5.95
CA PHE A 373 -1.74 6.76 -4.94
C PHE A 373 -1.66 8.29 -5.06
N THR A 374 -0.55 8.83 -5.55
CA THR A 374 -0.47 10.26 -5.91
C THR A 374 -1.42 10.57 -7.07
N SER A 375 -1.39 9.78 -8.13
CA SER A 375 -2.25 9.97 -9.31
C SER A 375 -3.74 9.80 -8.99
N VAL A 376 -4.07 8.77 -8.21
CA VAL A 376 -5.43 8.52 -7.73
C VAL A 376 -5.98 9.68 -6.93
N ALA A 377 -5.16 10.27 -6.05
CA ALA A 377 -5.57 11.43 -5.27
C ALA A 377 -6.02 12.60 -6.16
N GLY A 378 -5.32 12.87 -7.27
CA GLY A 378 -5.68 13.89 -8.24
C GLY A 378 -6.98 13.55 -8.99
N ILE A 379 -7.14 12.29 -9.44
CA ILE A 379 -8.33 11.84 -10.16
C ILE A 379 -9.57 11.89 -9.24
N GLU A 380 -9.48 11.34 -8.03
CA GLU A 380 -10.57 11.33 -7.05
C GLU A 380 -10.97 12.75 -6.62
N ALA A 381 -10.01 13.65 -6.41
CA ALA A 381 -10.28 15.05 -6.07
C ALA A 381 -11.05 15.76 -7.20
N ALA A 382 -10.66 15.56 -8.46
CA ALA A 382 -11.32 16.16 -9.62
C ALA A 382 -12.69 15.53 -9.90
N ALA A 383 -12.89 14.25 -9.59
CA ALA A 383 -14.16 13.55 -9.81
C ALA A 383 -15.15 13.69 -8.65
N GLY A 384 -14.65 13.81 -7.41
CA GLY A 384 -15.46 13.76 -6.19
C GLY A 384 -15.98 12.37 -5.85
N SER A 385 -15.45 11.32 -6.48
CA SER A 385 -15.82 9.91 -6.29
C SER A 385 -14.59 9.01 -6.38
N ASP A 386 -14.63 7.84 -5.76
CA ASP A 386 -13.65 6.76 -5.88
C ASP A 386 -14.21 5.51 -6.61
N ASP A 387 -15.49 5.59 -7.05
CA ASP A 387 -16.12 4.51 -7.79
C ASP A 387 -15.65 4.46 -9.24
N LEU A 388 -15.27 3.27 -9.72
CA LEU A 388 -14.73 3.09 -11.08
C LEU A 388 -15.73 3.45 -12.17
N GLU A 389 -17.04 3.32 -11.91
CA GLU A 389 -18.06 3.69 -12.87
C GLU A 389 -18.12 5.21 -13.07
N ASP A 390 -18.04 5.97 -11.98
CA ASP A 390 -18.01 7.45 -12.01
C ASP A 390 -16.70 7.98 -12.62
N LEU A 391 -15.63 7.19 -12.51
CA LEU A 391 -14.28 7.56 -12.96
C LEU A 391 -14.01 7.25 -14.44
N ARG A 392 -14.96 6.66 -15.17
CA ARG A 392 -14.77 6.32 -16.60
C ARG A 392 -14.39 7.53 -17.42
N GLY A 393 -13.26 7.43 -18.14
CA GLY A 393 -12.74 8.47 -19.02
C GLY A 393 -12.34 9.78 -18.34
N ARG A 394 -12.29 9.81 -16.99
CA ARG A 394 -11.95 11.02 -16.22
C ARG A 394 -10.49 11.47 -16.42
N ALA A 395 -9.59 10.57 -16.77
CA ALA A 395 -8.20 10.91 -17.06
C ALA A 395 -8.05 11.95 -18.19
N ARG A 396 -9.03 12.09 -19.06
CA ARG A 396 -9.05 13.16 -20.09
C ARG A 396 -9.10 14.57 -19.49
N ARG A 397 -9.69 14.71 -18.30
CA ARG A 397 -9.77 15.98 -17.56
C ARG A 397 -8.60 16.15 -16.58
N THR A 398 -7.90 15.08 -16.26
CA THR A 398 -6.72 15.04 -15.38
C THR A 398 -5.58 14.30 -16.09
N PRO A 399 -5.01 14.88 -17.18
CA PRO A 399 -4.10 14.15 -18.05
C PRO A 399 -2.80 13.73 -17.36
N TRP A 400 -2.28 14.51 -16.44
CA TRP A 400 -1.05 14.17 -15.71
C TRP A 400 -1.28 13.05 -14.68
N SER A 401 -2.36 13.14 -13.91
CA SER A 401 -2.79 12.07 -13.01
C SER A 401 -3.16 10.80 -13.81
N GLY A 402 -3.80 10.95 -14.98
CA GLY A 402 -4.09 9.85 -15.90
C GLY A 402 -2.83 9.18 -16.45
N PHE A 403 -1.82 9.97 -16.83
CA PHE A 403 -0.52 9.46 -17.25
C PHE A 403 0.17 8.67 -16.13
N GLY A 404 0.21 9.23 -14.91
CA GLY A 404 0.78 8.54 -13.76
C GLY A 404 0.03 7.25 -13.41
N LEU A 405 -1.31 7.25 -13.50
CA LEU A 405 -2.12 6.04 -13.33
C LEU A 405 -1.76 4.98 -14.38
N ALA A 406 -1.60 5.37 -15.65
CA ALA A 406 -1.24 4.44 -16.72
C ALA A 406 0.15 3.83 -16.51
N VAL A 407 1.19 4.66 -16.26
CA VAL A 407 2.56 4.18 -16.03
C VAL A 407 2.63 3.28 -14.79
N GLY A 408 2.03 3.70 -13.67
CA GLY A 408 2.02 2.90 -12.45
C GLY A 408 1.25 1.58 -12.62
N SER A 409 0.15 1.59 -13.38
CA SER A 409 -0.61 0.38 -13.72
C SER A 409 0.20 -0.61 -14.57
N VAL A 410 0.88 -0.12 -15.60
CA VAL A 410 1.75 -0.95 -16.46
C VAL A 410 2.92 -1.52 -15.63
N THR A 411 3.44 -0.74 -14.68
CA THR A 411 4.52 -1.19 -13.78
C THR A 411 4.06 -2.33 -12.87
N LEU A 412 2.89 -2.21 -12.23
CA LEU A 412 2.38 -3.27 -11.36
C LEU A 412 1.72 -4.44 -12.12
N ALA A 413 1.45 -4.26 -13.41
CA ALA A 413 1.06 -5.36 -14.30
C ALA A 413 2.26 -6.22 -14.75
N GLY A 414 3.48 -5.90 -14.31
CA GLY A 414 4.69 -6.60 -14.71
C GLY A 414 4.96 -6.51 -16.21
N LEU A 415 4.58 -5.41 -16.89
CA LEU A 415 4.73 -5.29 -18.34
C LEU A 415 6.02 -4.55 -18.71
N PRO A 416 6.77 -5.02 -19.72
CA PRO A 416 7.94 -4.30 -20.21
C PRO A 416 7.54 -2.95 -20.81
N PRO A 417 8.41 -1.94 -20.78
CA PRO A 417 9.76 -1.90 -20.22
C PRO A 417 9.81 -1.27 -18.81
N THR A 418 9.05 -1.78 -17.85
CA THR A 418 8.95 -1.20 -16.51
C THR A 418 9.75 -1.97 -15.45
N ALA A 419 9.98 -1.34 -14.30
CA ALA A 419 10.67 -1.95 -13.16
C ALA A 419 9.96 -3.20 -12.64
N GLY A 420 8.61 -3.24 -12.69
CA GLY A 420 7.82 -4.41 -12.30
C GLY A 420 8.12 -5.64 -13.13
N PHE A 421 8.26 -5.48 -14.45
CA PHE A 421 8.64 -6.58 -15.35
C PHE A 421 9.98 -7.21 -14.95
N VAL A 422 11.00 -6.38 -14.74
CA VAL A 422 12.34 -6.87 -14.41
C VAL A 422 12.37 -7.58 -13.06
N SER A 423 11.68 -7.03 -12.07
CA SER A 423 11.63 -7.60 -10.71
C SER A 423 10.86 -8.92 -10.66
N GLU A 424 9.71 -9.02 -11.35
CA GLU A 424 8.93 -10.26 -11.43
C GLU A 424 9.65 -11.33 -12.23
N TRP A 425 10.28 -10.96 -13.36
CA TRP A 425 11.14 -11.89 -14.10
C TRP A 425 12.23 -12.46 -13.20
N PHE A 426 12.94 -11.60 -12.46
CA PHE A 426 14.03 -12.06 -11.59
C PHE A 426 13.53 -12.94 -10.44
N LEU A 427 12.35 -12.64 -9.89
CA LEU A 427 11.70 -13.46 -8.86
C LEU A 427 11.34 -14.85 -9.39
N LEU A 428 10.70 -14.94 -10.56
CA LEU A 428 10.33 -16.20 -11.21
C LEU A 428 11.57 -17.04 -11.52
N GLU A 429 12.62 -16.41 -12.09
CA GLU A 429 13.89 -17.07 -12.39
C GLU A 429 14.57 -17.60 -11.12
N SER A 430 14.46 -16.87 -10.00
CA SER A 430 14.98 -17.32 -8.70
C SER A 430 14.19 -18.51 -8.15
N LEU A 431 12.86 -18.53 -8.33
CA LEU A 431 12.00 -19.66 -7.95
C LEU A 431 12.26 -20.89 -8.82
N MET A 432 12.58 -20.71 -10.08
CA MET A 432 12.92 -21.80 -11.00
C MET A 432 14.25 -22.50 -10.63
N GLN A 433 15.05 -21.96 -9.69
CA GLN A 433 16.23 -22.66 -9.17
C GLN A 433 15.90 -23.75 -8.14
N GLN A 434 14.63 -24.07 -7.88
CA GLN A 434 14.20 -25.07 -6.89
C GLN A 434 14.83 -26.44 -7.10
N PHE A 435 15.16 -26.85 -8.35
CA PHE A 435 15.80 -28.13 -8.66
C PHE A 435 17.20 -28.27 -8.05
N ARG A 436 17.86 -27.15 -7.69
CA ARG A 436 19.18 -27.13 -7.05
C ARG A 436 19.08 -27.33 -5.54
N VAL A 437 17.90 -27.14 -4.95
CA VAL A 437 17.72 -27.20 -3.50
C VAL A 437 17.65 -28.66 -3.05
N PRO A 438 18.38 -29.08 -2.02
CA PRO A 438 18.25 -30.42 -1.46
C PRO A 438 16.90 -30.57 -0.73
N GLY A 439 16.32 -31.76 -0.83
CA GLY A 439 15.07 -32.09 -0.13
C GLY A 439 13.82 -31.78 -0.93
N LEU A 440 12.95 -32.81 -1.08
CA LEU A 440 11.72 -32.74 -1.87
C LEU A 440 10.75 -31.66 -1.34
N GLY A 441 10.65 -31.49 -0.01
CA GLY A 441 9.72 -30.53 0.59
C GLY A 441 10.01 -29.08 0.15
N TYR A 442 11.27 -28.65 0.19
CA TYR A 442 11.64 -27.32 -0.29
C TYR A 442 11.38 -27.12 -1.78
N ARG A 443 11.72 -28.15 -2.60
CA ARG A 443 11.47 -28.10 -4.06
C ARG A 443 9.98 -27.93 -4.37
N LEU A 444 9.12 -28.69 -3.70
CA LEU A 444 7.69 -28.61 -3.90
C LEU A 444 7.12 -27.25 -3.49
N VAL A 445 7.49 -26.73 -2.32
CA VAL A 445 6.99 -25.45 -1.83
C VAL A 445 7.47 -24.30 -2.75
N LEU A 446 8.73 -24.30 -3.19
CA LEU A 446 9.24 -23.30 -4.13
C LEU A 446 8.58 -23.41 -5.50
N ALA A 447 8.32 -24.63 -6.01
CA ALA A 447 7.61 -24.83 -7.27
C ALA A 447 6.17 -24.32 -7.20
N LEU A 448 5.46 -24.65 -6.11
CA LEU A 448 4.09 -24.15 -5.86
C LEU A 448 4.06 -22.63 -5.72
N ALA A 449 5.04 -22.04 -5.02
CA ALA A 449 5.18 -20.60 -4.93
C ALA A 449 5.41 -19.98 -6.31
N GLY A 450 6.25 -20.61 -7.16
CA GLY A 450 6.47 -20.18 -8.53
C GLY A 450 5.20 -20.20 -9.39
N ALA A 451 4.42 -21.26 -9.28
CA ALA A 451 3.12 -21.36 -9.96
C ALA A 451 2.14 -20.27 -9.48
N ALA A 452 2.09 -20.01 -8.17
CA ALA A 452 1.25 -18.96 -7.60
C ALA A 452 1.69 -17.55 -8.06
N VAL A 453 3.01 -17.28 -8.10
CA VAL A 453 3.55 -16.01 -8.61
C VAL A 453 3.23 -15.81 -10.09
N ALA A 454 3.38 -16.85 -10.92
CA ALA A 454 3.04 -16.78 -12.34
C ALA A 454 1.54 -16.50 -12.56
N LEU A 455 0.66 -17.14 -11.77
CA LEU A 455 -0.77 -16.89 -11.78
C LEU A 455 -1.10 -15.46 -11.31
N THR A 456 -0.39 -14.97 -10.30
CA THR A 456 -0.50 -13.60 -9.79
C THR A 456 -0.22 -12.57 -10.89
N ALA A 457 0.86 -12.74 -11.65
CA ALA A 457 1.21 -11.86 -12.77
C ALA A 457 0.10 -11.81 -13.83
N GLY A 458 -0.53 -12.96 -14.16
CA GLY A 458 -1.67 -13.01 -15.07
C GLY A 458 -2.86 -12.19 -14.59
N PHE A 459 -3.25 -12.31 -13.31
CA PHE A 459 -4.34 -11.52 -12.72
C PHE A 459 -3.96 -10.04 -12.58
N ALA A 460 -2.70 -9.70 -12.31
CA ALA A 460 -2.22 -8.32 -12.27
C ALA A 460 -2.41 -7.65 -13.65
N GLY A 461 -2.01 -8.32 -14.73
CA GLY A 461 -2.24 -7.86 -16.09
C GLY A 461 -3.71 -7.52 -16.34
N VAL A 462 -4.64 -8.44 -16.06
CA VAL A 462 -6.08 -8.21 -16.24
C VAL A 462 -6.58 -7.03 -15.37
N THR A 463 -6.15 -6.97 -14.11
CA THR A 463 -6.58 -5.94 -13.16
C THR A 463 -6.18 -4.55 -13.61
N PHE A 464 -4.93 -4.35 -13.99
CA PHE A 464 -4.41 -3.03 -14.33
C PHE A 464 -4.78 -2.61 -15.76
N VAL A 465 -4.93 -3.56 -16.70
CA VAL A 465 -5.52 -3.28 -18.03
C VAL A 465 -6.96 -2.78 -17.88
N ARG A 466 -7.75 -3.38 -16.97
CA ARG A 466 -9.09 -2.89 -16.63
C ARG A 466 -9.07 -1.44 -16.15
N LEU A 467 -8.15 -1.06 -15.25
CA LEU A 467 -8.05 0.31 -14.74
C LEU A 467 -7.71 1.31 -15.85
N VAL A 468 -6.71 1.02 -16.66
CA VAL A 468 -6.32 1.87 -17.79
C VAL A 468 -7.47 1.96 -18.81
N GLY A 469 -8.08 0.83 -19.15
CA GLY A 469 -9.20 0.76 -20.08
C GLY A 469 -10.40 1.60 -19.64
N LEU A 470 -10.77 1.56 -18.36
CA LEU A 470 -11.92 2.30 -17.85
C LEU A 470 -11.62 3.80 -17.66
N ILE A 471 -10.51 4.12 -16.97
CA ILE A 471 -10.27 5.49 -16.48
C ILE A 471 -9.56 6.34 -17.53
N VAL A 472 -8.58 5.77 -18.25
CA VAL A 472 -7.76 6.51 -19.22
C VAL A 472 -8.38 6.47 -20.62
N LEU A 473 -8.74 5.29 -21.11
CA LEU A 473 -9.25 5.08 -22.47
C LEU A 473 -10.77 5.17 -22.55
N GLY A 474 -11.49 4.97 -21.46
CA GLY A 474 -12.94 4.96 -21.39
C GLY A 474 -13.61 6.26 -21.85
N ARG A 475 -14.92 6.19 -22.10
CA ARG A 475 -15.77 7.37 -22.35
C ARG A 475 -16.62 7.65 -21.12
N PRO A 476 -16.83 8.92 -20.75
CA PRO A 476 -17.81 9.27 -19.72
C PRO A 476 -19.17 8.67 -20.08
N GLY A 477 -19.80 7.97 -19.16
CA GLY A 477 -21.16 7.47 -19.34
C GLY A 477 -22.18 8.62 -19.48
N PRO A 478 -23.34 8.41 -20.10
CA PRO A 478 -24.37 9.44 -20.24
C PRO A 478 -24.99 9.91 -18.91
N GLY A 479 -24.73 9.22 -17.81
CA GLY A 479 -25.27 9.47 -16.47
C GLY A 479 -24.21 9.70 -15.40
N GLY A 480 -23.17 10.49 -15.66
CA GLY A 480 -22.14 10.83 -14.64
C GLY A 480 -22.66 11.76 -13.54
N HIS A 481 -23.79 11.47 -12.93
CA HIS A 481 -24.29 12.08 -11.70
C HIS A 481 -24.88 10.97 -10.83
N GLY A 482 -24.39 10.90 -9.63
CA GLY A 482 -24.65 9.94 -8.58
C GLY A 482 -25.94 9.17 -8.59
N GLY A 483 -25.85 7.90 -8.22
CA GLY A 483 -26.91 7.06 -7.69
C GLY A 483 -28.17 6.93 -8.53
N ALA A 484 -28.44 5.72 -9.01
CA ALA A 484 -29.74 5.38 -9.58
C ALA A 484 -30.87 5.92 -8.68
N GLY A 485 -31.63 6.88 -9.15
CA GLY A 485 -32.85 7.32 -8.47
C GLY A 485 -33.27 8.77 -8.54
N ASN A 486 -32.43 9.70 -9.00
CA ASN A 486 -32.91 11.07 -9.16
C ASN A 486 -32.78 11.54 -10.62
N PRO A 487 -33.93 11.87 -11.29
CA PRO A 487 -33.89 12.59 -12.55
C PRO A 487 -33.18 13.93 -12.35
N PRO A 488 -32.63 14.55 -13.42
CA PRO A 488 -31.96 15.84 -13.30
C PRO A 488 -33.01 16.84 -12.79
N VAL A 489 -32.87 17.26 -11.53
CA VAL A 489 -33.62 18.38 -11.01
C VAL A 489 -33.29 19.57 -11.91
N SER A 490 -34.24 19.96 -12.74
CA SER A 490 -34.19 21.22 -13.48
C SER A 490 -34.08 22.33 -12.43
N ARG A 491 -32.87 22.82 -12.19
CA ARG A 491 -32.64 24.01 -11.39
C ARG A 491 -33.08 25.23 -12.17
N GLY A 492 -34.38 25.46 -12.19
CA GLY A 492 -34.92 26.77 -12.42
C GLY A 492 -34.70 27.62 -11.19
N GLY A 493 -33.98 28.71 -11.34
CA GLY A 493 -33.95 29.79 -10.37
C GLY A 493 -32.63 29.95 -9.59
N LEU A 494 -31.96 31.05 -9.91
CA LEU A 494 -30.81 31.67 -9.26
C LEU A 494 -29.45 31.03 -9.58
N GLY A 495 -28.72 31.67 -10.50
CA GLY A 495 -27.40 31.34 -10.96
C GLY A 495 -26.33 31.43 -9.87
N GLY A 496 -26.28 30.44 -8.99
CA GLY A 496 -25.11 30.18 -8.18
C GLY A 496 -24.01 29.61 -9.10
N ILE A 497 -22.99 30.39 -9.38
CA ILE A 497 -21.74 29.94 -10.04
C ILE A 497 -21.20 28.78 -9.21
N VAL A 498 -21.40 27.52 -9.67
CA VAL A 498 -20.72 26.38 -9.12
C VAL A 498 -19.26 26.59 -9.47
N PRO A 499 -18.35 26.78 -8.49
CA PRO A 499 -16.94 26.99 -8.80
C PRO A 499 -16.44 25.80 -9.63
N PRO A 500 -15.64 26.05 -10.67
CA PRO A 500 -15.07 24.98 -11.47
C PRO A 500 -14.33 24.03 -10.54
N ARG A 501 -14.64 22.71 -10.63
CA ARG A 501 -13.90 21.69 -9.87
C ARG A 501 -12.43 21.79 -10.23
N PRO A 502 -11.53 21.63 -9.25
CA PRO A 502 -10.10 21.79 -9.50
C PRO A 502 -9.68 20.92 -10.70
N ALA A 503 -8.97 21.55 -11.61
CA ALA A 503 -8.27 20.87 -12.68
C ALA A 503 -7.18 19.98 -12.02
N ASP A 504 -6.54 19.14 -12.82
CA ASP A 504 -5.38 18.35 -12.38
C ASP A 504 -4.38 19.14 -11.52
N TYR A 505 -3.43 18.46 -10.88
CA TYR A 505 -2.37 19.07 -10.07
C TYR A 505 -1.78 20.36 -10.68
N GLY A 506 -1.42 21.31 -9.84
CA GLY A 506 -0.56 22.43 -10.21
C GLY A 506 0.81 21.94 -10.69
N TRP A 507 1.66 22.85 -11.20
CA TRP A 507 2.92 22.49 -11.84
C TRP A 507 3.83 21.62 -10.95
N ALA A 508 3.92 21.90 -9.64
CA ALA A 508 4.74 21.13 -8.71
C ALA A 508 4.25 19.69 -8.55
N GLY A 509 2.93 19.49 -8.46
CA GLY A 509 2.34 18.16 -8.38
C GLY A 509 2.50 17.39 -9.70
N ARG A 510 2.38 18.06 -10.85
CA ARG A 510 2.67 17.48 -12.18
C ARG A 510 4.13 17.04 -12.28
N ALA A 511 5.06 17.88 -11.84
CA ALA A 511 6.48 17.52 -11.79
C ALA A 511 6.72 16.28 -10.90
N ALA A 512 6.07 16.21 -9.74
CA ALA A 512 6.16 15.04 -8.86
C ALA A 512 5.65 13.76 -9.55
N VAL A 513 4.51 13.82 -10.25
CA VAL A 513 3.99 12.67 -11.03
C VAL A 513 4.97 12.26 -12.12
N VAL A 514 5.54 13.23 -12.86
CA VAL A 514 6.53 12.95 -13.92
C VAL A 514 7.79 12.32 -13.35
N VAL A 515 8.30 12.81 -12.23
CA VAL A 515 9.48 12.23 -11.56
C VAL A 515 9.20 10.80 -11.11
N LEU A 516 8.07 10.54 -10.46
CA LEU A 516 7.70 9.18 -10.03
C LEU A 516 7.49 8.24 -11.22
N ALA A 517 6.84 8.70 -12.29
CA ALA A 517 6.68 7.93 -13.52
C ALA A 517 8.04 7.65 -14.19
N GLY A 518 8.89 8.67 -14.22
CA GLY A 518 10.27 8.54 -14.67
C GLY A 518 11.05 7.50 -13.87
N CYS A 519 10.88 7.43 -12.55
CA CYS A 519 11.47 6.39 -11.71
C CYS A 519 10.99 4.98 -12.10
N CYS A 520 9.66 4.79 -12.28
CA CYS A 520 9.11 3.48 -12.69
C CYS A 520 9.70 2.96 -14.00
N LEU A 521 10.03 3.87 -14.91
CA LEU A 521 10.58 3.57 -16.22
C LEU A 521 12.12 3.50 -16.21
N ALA A 522 12.78 4.51 -15.63
CA ALA A 522 14.24 4.61 -15.62
C ALA A 522 14.91 3.49 -14.82
N ILE A 523 14.33 3.09 -13.69
CA ILE A 523 14.84 1.98 -12.87
C ILE A 523 14.96 0.71 -13.71
N ALA A 524 13.97 0.41 -14.54
CA ALA A 524 14.04 -0.72 -15.46
C ALA A 524 15.20 -0.60 -16.46
N ALA A 525 15.37 0.59 -17.05
CA ALA A 525 16.45 0.81 -18.02
C ALA A 525 17.85 0.65 -17.40
N VAL A 526 18.00 1.07 -16.13
CA VAL A 526 19.28 1.05 -15.41
C VAL A 526 19.40 -0.06 -14.36
N THR A 527 18.56 -1.10 -14.42
CA THR A 527 18.57 -2.21 -13.45
C THR A 527 19.98 -2.80 -13.20
N PRO A 528 20.88 -2.91 -14.18
CA PRO A 528 22.25 -3.36 -13.90
C PRO A 528 23.02 -2.46 -12.92
N LEU A 529 22.74 -1.15 -12.89
CA LEU A 529 23.28 -0.23 -11.89
C LEU A 529 22.56 -0.39 -10.55
N GLU A 530 21.24 -0.59 -10.59
CA GLU A 530 20.44 -0.89 -9.41
C GLU A 530 20.96 -2.14 -8.68
N VAL A 531 21.27 -3.22 -9.41
CA VAL A 531 21.89 -4.45 -8.84
C VAL A 531 23.18 -4.15 -8.11
N ARG A 532 24.02 -3.25 -8.62
CA ARG A 532 25.26 -2.84 -7.94
C ARG A 532 24.98 -2.09 -6.63
N VAL A 533 23.99 -1.21 -6.64
CA VAL A 533 23.56 -0.47 -5.44
C VAL A 533 22.97 -1.42 -4.40
N ILE A 534 22.11 -2.34 -4.83
CA ILE A 534 21.52 -3.37 -3.95
C ILE A 534 22.61 -4.28 -3.40
N ALA A 535 23.58 -4.71 -4.21
CA ALA A 535 24.70 -5.53 -3.76
C ALA A 535 25.54 -4.84 -2.67
N ALA A 536 25.72 -3.52 -2.78
CA ALA A 536 26.36 -2.72 -1.72
C ALA A 536 25.49 -2.66 -0.45
N GLY A 537 24.19 -2.48 -0.58
CA GLY A 537 23.24 -2.44 0.53
C GLY A 537 23.12 -3.77 1.28
N LEU A 538 23.12 -4.89 0.56
CA LEU A 538 23.02 -6.23 1.11
C LEU A 538 24.38 -6.81 1.59
N SER A 539 25.48 -6.09 1.41
CA SER A 539 26.83 -6.57 1.76
C SER A 539 27.01 -6.98 3.23
N PRO A 540 26.27 -6.44 4.22
CA PRO A 540 26.31 -6.96 5.59
C PRO A 540 25.76 -8.38 5.72
N ASP A 541 24.82 -8.78 4.88
CA ASP A 541 24.10 -10.06 4.95
C ASP A 541 24.69 -11.11 4.00
N VAL A 542 25.10 -10.66 2.80
CA VAL A 542 25.63 -11.51 1.72
C VAL A 542 26.80 -10.80 1.04
N PRO A 543 27.94 -11.49 0.83
CA PRO A 543 29.05 -10.91 0.09
C PRO A 543 28.57 -10.32 -1.26
N SER A 544 28.91 -9.06 -1.50
CA SER A 544 28.48 -8.33 -2.72
C SER A 544 28.88 -9.06 -4.02
N ALA A 545 29.98 -9.80 -4.01
CA ALA A 545 30.43 -10.62 -5.15
C ALA A 545 29.38 -11.67 -5.55
N LEU A 546 28.64 -12.26 -4.60
CA LEU A 546 27.58 -13.22 -4.90
C LEU A 546 26.36 -12.54 -5.51
N THR A 547 25.92 -11.39 -4.98
CA THR A 547 24.82 -10.61 -5.54
C THR A 547 25.17 -10.06 -6.92
N MET A 548 26.43 -9.66 -7.12
CA MET A 548 26.95 -9.25 -8.43
C MET A 548 26.96 -10.38 -9.47
N GLY A 549 26.87 -11.64 -9.04
CA GLY A 549 26.64 -12.78 -9.91
C GLY A 549 25.35 -12.70 -10.75
N ALA A 550 24.43 -11.79 -10.39
CA ALA A 550 23.26 -11.44 -11.19
C ALA A 550 23.59 -10.67 -12.49
N LEU A 551 24.83 -10.21 -12.66
CA LEU A 551 25.31 -9.55 -13.88
C LEU A 551 26.18 -10.52 -14.67
N LYS A 552 25.71 -10.97 -15.83
CA LYS A 552 26.51 -11.74 -16.79
C LYS A 552 27.53 -10.85 -17.52
N SER A 553 27.11 -9.64 -17.81
CA SER A 553 27.92 -8.57 -18.40
C SER A 553 27.40 -7.21 -17.86
N PRO A 554 28.05 -6.08 -18.14
CA PRO A 554 27.66 -4.79 -17.56
C PRO A 554 26.18 -4.41 -17.70
N TRP A 555 25.52 -4.87 -18.78
CA TRP A 555 24.13 -4.53 -19.11
C TRP A 555 23.21 -5.75 -19.28
N VAL A 556 23.67 -6.95 -18.91
CA VAL A 556 22.90 -8.18 -19.05
C VAL A 556 22.72 -8.84 -17.69
N LEU A 557 21.46 -9.02 -17.31
CA LEU A 557 21.04 -9.74 -16.11
C LEU A 557 21.01 -11.26 -16.36
N GLN A 558 21.28 -12.02 -15.34
CA GLN A 558 21.01 -13.45 -15.22
C GLN A 558 20.54 -13.73 -13.81
N PRO A 559 19.81 -14.82 -13.51
CA PRO A 559 19.70 -15.25 -12.14
C PRO A 559 21.12 -15.48 -11.59
N VAL A 560 21.33 -15.26 -10.31
CA VAL A 560 22.67 -15.39 -9.64
C VAL A 560 23.42 -16.69 -10.05
N PHE A 561 22.68 -17.64 -10.56
CA PHE A 561 23.18 -18.90 -11.14
C PHE A 561 23.40 -18.77 -12.64
N ALA A 562 24.64 -18.98 -13.08
CA ALA A 562 24.99 -18.94 -14.50
C ALA A 562 24.37 -20.12 -15.29
N GLY A 563 24.18 -19.93 -16.60
CA GLY A 563 23.74 -20.98 -17.51
C GLY A 563 22.23 -21.19 -17.60
N PHE A 564 21.45 -20.26 -17.10
CA PHE A 564 19.98 -20.23 -17.21
C PHE A 564 19.51 -19.17 -18.21
N SER A 565 18.42 -18.45 -17.93
CA SER A 565 17.98 -17.38 -18.81
C SER A 565 18.79 -16.09 -18.61
N ILE A 566 18.72 -15.20 -19.57
CA ILE A 566 19.33 -13.86 -19.53
C ILE A 566 18.32 -12.81 -19.94
N LEU A 567 18.40 -11.64 -19.35
CA LEU A 567 17.59 -10.49 -19.69
C LEU A 567 18.45 -9.24 -19.78
N SER A 568 18.27 -8.46 -20.83
CA SER A 568 18.86 -7.13 -20.94
C SER A 568 17.76 -6.06 -20.89
N PRO A 569 17.42 -5.55 -19.72
CA PRO A 569 16.35 -4.55 -19.60
C PRO A 569 16.63 -3.29 -20.39
N SER A 570 17.89 -2.86 -20.45
CA SER A 570 18.32 -1.68 -21.22
C SER A 570 18.11 -1.86 -22.72
N TRP A 571 18.31 -3.07 -23.24
CA TRP A 571 18.04 -3.37 -24.66
C TRP A 571 16.54 -3.36 -24.98
N LEU A 572 15.68 -3.81 -24.07
CA LEU A 572 14.22 -3.71 -24.23
C LEU A 572 13.77 -2.26 -24.45
N TRP A 573 14.43 -1.31 -23.78
CA TRP A 573 14.16 0.13 -23.97
C TRP A 573 14.54 0.64 -25.35
N LEU A 574 15.48 0.00 -26.03
CA LEU A 574 15.83 0.29 -27.42
C LEU A 574 14.96 -0.49 -28.40
N GLU A 575 14.78 -1.78 -28.16
CA GLU A 575 14.05 -2.69 -29.05
C GLU A 575 12.57 -2.35 -29.18
N MET A 576 11.89 -2.07 -28.05
CA MET A 576 10.45 -1.81 -28.08
C MET A 576 10.08 -0.55 -28.89
N PRO A 577 10.72 0.61 -28.73
CA PRO A 577 10.48 1.77 -29.59
C PRO A 577 10.82 1.50 -31.06
N VAL A 578 11.89 0.77 -31.31
CA VAL A 578 12.27 0.39 -32.69
C VAL A 578 11.22 -0.51 -33.34
N MET A 579 10.75 -1.54 -32.60
CA MET A 579 9.68 -2.42 -33.08
C MET A 579 8.38 -1.64 -33.32
N LEU A 580 8.03 -0.72 -32.41
CA LEU A 580 6.86 0.15 -32.59
C LEU A 580 7.02 1.02 -33.85
N LEU A 581 8.20 1.61 -34.06
CA LEU A 581 8.49 2.40 -35.23
C LEU A 581 8.38 1.55 -36.53
N LEU A 582 8.91 0.32 -36.52
CA LEU A 582 8.78 -0.61 -37.62
C LEU A 582 7.33 -0.96 -37.94
N VAL A 583 6.52 -1.23 -36.89
CA VAL A 583 5.08 -1.50 -37.05
C VAL A 583 4.36 -0.27 -37.64
N VAL A 584 4.67 0.93 -37.14
CA VAL A 584 4.12 2.18 -37.68
C VAL A 584 4.53 2.38 -39.12
N LEU A 585 5.80 2.17 -39.45
CA LEU A 585 6.34 2.30 -40.81
C LEU A 585 5.69 1.26 -41.75
N PHE A 586 5.61 0.01 -41.31
CA PHE A 586 4.94 -1.05 -42.09
C PHE A 586 3.47 -0.71 -42.36
N THR A 587 2.74 -0.28 -41.30
CA THR A 587 1.35 0.14 -41.43
C THR A 587 1.23 1.32 -42.40
N TRP A 588 2.15 2.28 -42.35
CA TRP A 588 2.19 3.41 -43.28
C TRP A 588 2.38 2.97 -44.71
N VAL A 589 3.28 2.05 -44.98
CA VAL A 589 3.52 1.52 -46.33
C VAL A 589 2.27 0.78 -46.85
N VAL A 590 1.71 -0.14 -46.05
CA VAL A 590 0.54 -0.95 -46.40
C VAL A 590 -0.73 -0.10 -46.57
N SER A 591 -0.88 0.97 -45.82
CA SER A 591 -2.03 1.90 -45.90
C SER A 591 -1.93 2.89 -47.10
N GLY A 592 -0.97 2.73 -47.99
CA GLY A 592 -0.76 3.65 -49.10
C GLY A 592 -0.29 5.03 -48.65
N ARG A 593 0.61 5.08 -47.66
CA ARG A 593 1.22 6.31 -47.07
C ARG A 593 0.22 7.26 -46.37
N ARG A 594 -0.88 6.73 -45.87
CA ARG A 594 -1.95 7.52 -45.20
C ARG A 594 -2.02 7.27 -43.69
N LEU A 595 -0.93 7.46 -42.96
CA LEU A 595 -0.82 7.23 -41.52
C LEU A 595 -1.89 7.97 -40.68
N LEU A 596 -2.32 9.15 -41.12
CA LEU A 596 -3.24 10.00 -40.34
C LEU A 596 -4.69 9.91 -40.83
N ARG A 597 -5.05 8.92 -41.66
CA ARG A 597 -6.44 8.72 -42.04
C ARG A 597 -7.25 8.12 -40.89
N VAL A 598 -7.81 8.97 -40.06
CA VAL A 598 -8.74 8.56 -39.00
C VAL A 598 -10.07 8.18 -39.65
N ARG A 599 -10.38 6.88 -39.68
CA ARG A 599 -11.71 6.40 -40.02
C ARG A 599 -12.57 6.41 -38.75
N ARG A 600 -13.56 7.28 -38.72
CA ARG A 600 -14.58 7.24 -37.67
C ARG A 600 -15.58 6.14 -38.03
N VAL A 601 -15.60 5.09 -37.25
CA VAL A 601 -16.57 4.00 -37.35
C VAL A 601 -17.47 4.05 -36.12
N PRO A 602 -18.71 3.52 -36.20
CA PRO A 602 -19.54 3.32 -35.01
C PRO A 602 -18.75 2.52 -33.97
N ALA A 603 -18.96 2.84 -32.67
CA ALA A 603 -18.32 2.08 -31.61
C ALA A 603 -18.68 0.59 -31.76
N TRP A 604 -17.68 -0.28 -31.67
CA TRP A 604 -17.93 -1.72 -31.63
C TRP A 604 -18.87 -2.01 -30.44
N ARG A 605 -19.97 -2.64 -30.72
CA ARG A 605 -20.93 -3.10 -29.71
C ARG A 605 -20.82 -4.62 -29.66
N SER A 606 -20.72 -5.18 -28.45
CA SER A 606 -20.75 -6.63 -28.32
C SER A 606 -22.01 -7.15 -29.01
N ALA A 607 -21.94 -8.33 -29.64
CA ALA A 607 -22.97 -8.89 -30.52
C ALA A 607 -24.34 -9.14 -29.86
N THR A 608 -24.67 -8.49 -28.76
CA THR A 608 -25.95 -8.57 -28.07
C THR A 608 -26.95 -7.71 -28.84
N ILE A 609 -27.85 -8.36 -29.56
CA ILE A 609 -28.95 -7.74 -30.29
C ILE A 609 -29.89 -7.10 -29.26
N GLY A 610 -30.32 -5.87 -29.49
CA GLY A 610 -31.34 -5.21 -28.66
C GLY A 610 -30.81 -4.28 -27.56
N VAL A 611 -29.49 -4.12 -27.41
CA VAL A 611 -28.92 -3.11 -26.52
C VAL A 611 -28.69 -1.84 -27.31
N GLU A 612 -29.76 -1.05 -27.51
CA GLU A 612 -29.67 0.26 -28.11
C GLU A 612 -29.42 1.31 -27.04
N GLY A 613 -28.25 1.90 -27.07
CA GLY A 613 -27.87 2.93 -26.10
C GLY A 613 -26.37 3.15 -26.02
N ALA A 614 -25.93 4.03 -25.16
CA ALA A 614 -24.52 4.38 -24.96
C ALA A 614 -23.72 3.27 -24.21
N ASP A 615 -24.05 2.02 -24.42
CA ASP A 615 -23.67 0.89 -23.56
C ASP A 615 -22.27 0.40 -23.86
N SER A 616 -21.33 1.14 -23.34
CA SER A 616 -19.98 0.65 -23.10
C SER A 616 -19.98 -0.25 -21.87
N TYR A 617 -19.06 -1.22 -21.83
CA TYR A 617 -18.87 -2.08 -20.65
C TYR A 617 -18.81 -1.26 -19.35
N THR A 618 -19.65 -1.62 -18.39
CA THR A 618 -19.58 -1.08 -17.04
C THR A 618 -18.34 -1.61 -16.32
N ALA A 619 -17.93 -0.91 -15.28
CA ALA A 619 -16.83 -1.40 -14.42
C ALA A 619 -17.14 -2.79 -13.83
N PHE A 620 -18.40 -3.05 -13.54
CA PHE A 620 -18.90 -4.34 -13.09
C PHE A 620 -18.83 -5.39 -14.21
N GLY A 621 -19.35 -5.09 -15.39
CA GLY A 621 -19.38 -6.02 -16.54
C GLY A 621 -17.98 -6.45 -16.96
N TYR A 622 -17.01 -5.53 -16.92
CA TYR A 622 -15.62 -5.84 -17.22
C TYR A 622 -14.99 -6.82 -16.21
N ALA A 623 -15.37 -6.74 -14.93
CA ALA A 623 -14.89 -7.63 -13.89
C ALA A 623 -15.63 -8.97 -13.82
N ASN A 624 -16.77 -9.11 -14.49
CA ASN A 624 -17.66 -10.27 -14.34
C ASN A 624 -17.02 -11.61 -14.74
N PRO A 625 -16.27 -11.73 -15.86
CA PRO A 625 -15.55 -12.96 -16.18
C PRO A 625 -14.58 -13.39 -15.07
N THR A 626 -13.81 -12.43 -14.53
CA THR A 626 -12.86 -12.66 -13.44
C THR A 626 -13.59 -13.08 -12.16
N ARG A 627 -14.73 -12.46 -11.84
CA ARG A 627 -15.58 -12.85 -10.70
C ARG A 627 -16.09 -14.27 -10.81
N ARG A 628 -16.52 -14.69 -11.99
CA ARG A 628 -16.98 -16.06 -12.23
C ARG A 628 -15.87 -17.08 -12.06
N VAL A 629 -14.69 -16.81 -12.61
CA VAL A 629 -13.51 -17.68 -12.46
C VAL A 629 -13.09 -17.78 -10.99
N LEU A 630 -13.11 -16.68 -10.27
CA LEU A 630 -12.71 -16.61 -8.86
C LEU A 630 -13.85 -16.91 -7.88
N ALA A 631 -15.06 -17.20 -8.34
CA ALA A 631 -16.25 -17.35 -7.47
C ALA A 631 -16.05 -18.39 -6.36
N GLY A 632 -15.37 -19.50 -6.66
CA GLY A 632 -15.06 -20.54 -5.66
C GLY A 632 -13.98 -20.13 -4.65
N VAL A 633 -13.14 -19.16 -5.01
CA VAL A 633 -12.06 -18.67 -4.13
C VAL A 633 -12.50 -17.46 -3.32
N LEU A 634 -13.39 -16.62 -3.87
CA LEU A 634 -13.78 -15.33 -3.30
C LEU A 634 -15.15 -15.33 -2.61
N ASP A 635 -15.80 -16.48 -2.42
CA ASP A 635 -17.17 -16.59 -1.86
C ASP A 635 -18.09 -15.47 -2.36
N THR A 636 -18.33 -15.46 -3.69
CA THR A 636 -19.10 -14.42 -4.34
C THR A 636 -20.58 -14.68 -4.14
N ARG A 637 -21.30 -13.76 -3.52
CA ARG A 637 -22.76 -13.81 -3.37
C ARG A 637 -23.42 -12.88 -4.37
N SER A 638 -24.35 -13.42 -5.13
CA SER A 638 -25.15 -12.62 -6.08
C SER A 638 -26.62 -12.67 -5.72
N GLU A 639 -27.27 -11.54 -5.78
CA GLU A 639 -28.68 -11.38 -5.50
C GLU A 639 -29.34 -10.58 -6.62
N VAL A 640 -30.48 -11.05 -7.11
CA VAL A 640 -31.30 -10.32 -8.06
C VAL A 640 -32.51 -9.80 -7.27
N ARG A 641 -32.66 -8.48 -7.20
CA ARG A 641 -33.81 -7.83 -6.57
C ARG A 641 -34.66 -7.17 -7.64
N GLN A 642 -35.95 -7.40 -7.57
CA GLN A 642 -36.90 -6.65 -8.34
C GLN A 642 -37.26 -5.38 -7.57
N ILE A 643 -37.00 -4.22 -8.17
CA ILE A 643 -37.39 -2.90 -7.62
C ILE A 643 -38.59 -2.47 -8.39
N MET A 644 -39.73 -2.35 -7.71
CA MET A 644 -40.90 -1.64 -8.25
C MET A 644 -40.63 -0.14 -8.17
N LEU A 645 -40.77 0.57 -9.28
CA LEU A 645 -40.74 2.02 -9.24
C LEU A 645 -42.05 2.46 -8.60
N GLU A 646 -42.02 3.01 -7.38
CA GLU A 646 -43.09 3.84 -6.87
C GLU A 646 -43.13 5.09 -7.76
N GLU A 647 -44.14 5.22 -8.60
CA GLU A 647 -44.50 6.49 -9.19
C GLU A 647 -44.80 7.44 -8.03
N ASN A 648 -43.93 8.43 -7.83
CA ASN A 648 -44.23 9.57 -7.00
C ASN A 648 -45.41 10.30 -7.70
N GLY A 649 -46.61 9.93 -7.31
CA GLY A 649 -47.78 10.70 -7.65
C GLY A 649 -47.57 12.12 -7.14
N SER A 650 -47.31 13.04 -8.06
CA SER A 650 -47.52 14.47 -7.80
C SER A 650 -48.98 14.66 -7.50
N ASP A 651 -49.29 14.79 -6.23
CA ASP A 651 -50.61 15.22 -5.74
C ASP A 651 -50.77 16.72 -6.06
N ASP A 652 -51.02 17.05 -7.33
CA ASP A 652 -51.58 18.32 -7.73
C ASP A 652 -53.10 18.15 -7.84
N GLY A 653 -53.77 18.61 -6.80
CA GLY A 653 -55.22 18.53 -6.53
C GLY A 653 -56.15 19.00 -7.67
N SER A 654 -56.08 18.40 -8.86
CA SER A 654 -57.07 18.55 -9.91
C SER A 654 -57.87 17.26 -10.02
N GLY A 655 -59.01 17.24 -9.36
CA GLY A 655 -59.97 16.15 -9.41
C GLY A 655 -60.46 15.87 -10.83
N ALA A 656 -60.11 14.72 -11.35
CA ALA A 656 -60.80 14.06 -12.44
C ALA A 656 -60.91 12.56 -12.10
N PRO A 657 -62.11 12.00 -12.16
CA PRO A 657 -62.35 10.57 -11.91
C PRO A 657 -62.21 9.82 -13.22
N ASP A 658 -61.11 9.20 -13.46
CA ASP A 658 -61.04 7.98 -14.27
C ASP A 658 -59.74 7.25 -13.92
N ARG A 659 -59.86 6.28 -13.04
CA ARG A 659 -58.79 5.31 -12.81
C ARG A 659 -58.91 4.25 -13.91
N PRO A 660 -57.94 4.11 -14.79
CA PRO A 660 -57.83 2.91 -15.61
C PRO A 660 -57.55 1.72 -14.71
N ASP A 661 -58.11 0.56 -15.07
CA ASP A 661 -57.99 -0.71 -14.35
C ASP A 661 -56.52 -1.08 -14.07
N PRO A 662 -56.23 -1.66 -12.91
CA PRO A 662 -54.86 -1.98 -12.50
C PRO A 662 -54.11 -3.01 -13.37
N GLU A 663 -54.78 -3.63 -14.34
CA GLU A 663 -54.20 -4.66 -15.20
C GLU A 663 -53.53 -4.12 -16.48
N GLU A 664 -53.68 -2.82 -16.84
CA GLU A 664 -53.11 -2.25 -18.07
C GLU A 664 -51.87 -1.35 -17.84
N THR A 665 -51.58 -0.94 -16.63
CA THR A 665 -50.30 -0.26 -16.34
C THR A 665 -49.23 -1.26 -16.16
N GLY A 666 -48.51 -1.61 -17.22
CA GLY A 666 -47.28 -2.37 -17.16
C GLY A 666 -46.27 -1.66 -16.25
N GLN A 667 -46.30 -1.94 -14.95
CA GLN A 667 -45.32 -1.43 -14.01
C GLN A 667 -43.94 -1.87 -14.48
N ALA A 668 -43.14 -0.93 -14.94
CA ALA A 668 -41.76 -1.19 -15.35
C ALA A 668 -41.00 -1.63 -14.11
N ALA A 669 -40.87 -2.95 -13.96
CA ALA A 669 -40.04 -3.53 -12.91
C ALA A 669 -38.58 -3.49 -13.33
N HIS A 670 -37.76 -2.79 -12.58
CA HIS A 670 -36.32 -2.83 -12.76
C HIS A 670 -35.72 -4.01 -11.98
N LEU A 671 -34.96 -4.84 -12.67
CA LEU A 671 -34.17 -5.90 -12.05
C LEU A 671 -32.81 -5.33 -11.65
N GLN A 672 -32.56 -5.25 -10.35
CA GLN A 672 -31.26 -4.88 -9.81
C GLN A 672 -30.46 -6.14 -9.50
N TYR A 673 -29.35 -6.33 -10.19
CA TYR A 673 -28.39 -7.37 -9.89
C TYR A 673 -27.31 -6.81 -8.96
N ALA A 674 -27.21 -7.33 -7.74
CA ALA A 674 -26.15 -7.04 -6.79
C ALA A 674 -25.24 -8.26 -6.65
N SER A 675 -23.94 -8.04 -6.70
CA SER A 675 -22.95 -9.11 -6.44
C SER A 675 -21.88 -8.55 -5.49
N ASP A 676 -21.81 -9.15 -4.31
CA ASP A 676 -20.82 -8.82 -3.30
C ASP A 676 -19.77 -9.92 -3.21
N VAL A 677 -18.52 -9.50 -3.09
CA VAL A 677 -17.38 -10.38 -2.81
C VAL A 677 -17.11 -10.36 -1.33
N ILE A 678 -17.22 -11.51 -0.69
CA ILE A 678 -16.96 -11.66 0.73
C ILE A 678 -15.46 -11.85 0.93
N GLU A 679 -14.87 -11.08 1.82
CA GLU A 679 -13.50 -11.30 2.22
C GLU A 679 -13.44 -12.54 3.14
N ILE A 680 -12.92 -13.65 2.58
CA ILE A 680 -12.94 -14.97 3.20
C ILE A 680 -12.29 -14.95 4.58
N VAL A 681 -11.14 -14.30 4.70
CA VAL A 681 -10.41 -14.19 5.97
C VAL A 681 -11.24 -13.42 7.02
N GLU A 682 -11.94 -12.36 6.61
CA GLU A 682 -12.85 -11.64 7.51
C GLU A 682 -14.03 -12.51 7.92
N ALA A 683 -14.65 -13.18 6.98
CA ALA A 683 -15.88 -13.94 7.23
C ALA A 683 -15.63 -15.17 8.11
N TYR A 684 -14.60 -15.95 7.79
CA TYR A 684 -14.38 -17.27 8.38
C TYR A 684 -13.35 -17.28 9.53
N LEU A 685 -12.44 -16.30 9.59
CA LEU A 685 -11.46 -16.22 10.67
C LEU A 685 -11.79 -15.07 11.65
N TYR A 686 -11.93 -13.84 11.16
CA TYR A 686 -12.06 -12.69 12.07
C TYR A 686 -13.43 -12.56 12.73
N ARG A 687 -14.54 -12.75 11.99
CA ARG A 687 -15.88 -12.63 12.58
C ARG A 687 -16.14 -13.62 13.72
N PRO A 688 -15.78 -14.90 13.62
CA PRO A 688 -15.92 -15.84 14.75
C PRO A 688 -15.05 -15.45 15.95
N VAL A 689 -13.76 -15.13 15.71
CA VAL A 689 -12.83 -14.72 16.76
C VAL A 689 -13.31 -13.43 17.45
N PHE A 690 -13.77 -12.46 16.64
CA PHE A 690 -14.28 -11.20 17.19
C PHE A 690 -15.55 -11.38 18.01
N ARG A 691 -16.46 -12.30 17.60
CA ARG A 691 -17.66 -12.63 18.39
C ARG A 691 -17.27 -13.20 19.76
N ALA A 692 -16.34 -14.17 19.77
CA ALA A 692 -15.83 -14.75 21.02
C ALA A 692 -15.16 -13.68 21.91
N PHE A 693 -14.32 -12.84 21.33
CA PHE A 693 -13.67 -11.72 22.02
C PHE A 693 -14.71 -10.73 22.60
N MET A 694 -15.73 -10.36 21.81
CA MET A 694 -16.79 -9.46 22.28
C MET A 694 -17.64 -10.05 23.40
N SER A 695 -17.79 -11.37 23.45
CA SER A 695 -18.43 -12.04 24.59
C SER A 695 -17.63 -11.86 25.86
N VAL A 696 -16.29 -12.02 25.80
CA VAL A 696 -15.38 -11.76 26.92
C VAL A 696 -15.42 -10.29 27.33
N VAL A 697 -15.37 -9.37 26.36
CA VAL A 697 -15.49 -7.93 26.59
C VAL A 697 -16.85 -7.60 27.23
N GLY A 698 -17.93 -8.27 26.83
CA GLY A 698 -19.26 -8.14 27.44
C GLY A 698 -19.26 -8.52 28.91
N VAL A 699 -18.57 -9.60 29.29
CA VAL A 699 -18.37 -9.99 30.69
C VAL A 699 -17.52 -8.94 31.41
N ALA A 700 -16.38 -8.52 30.83
CA ALA A 700 -15.53 -7.50 31.44
C ALA A 700 -16.24 -6.15 31.65
N LYS A 701 -17.12 -5.76 30.71
CA LYS A 701 -17.94 -4.55 30.85
C LYS A 701 -18.92 -4.63 32.07
N ARG A 702 -19.38 -5.82 32.43
CA ARG A 702 -20.23 -6.00 33.61
C ARG A 702 -19.47 -5.73 34.93
N LEU A 703 -18.12 -5.87 34.91
CA LEU A 703 -17.25 -5.49 36.02
C LEU A 703 -17.11 -3.95 36.15
N GLN A 704 -17.44 -3.21 35.10
CA GLN A 704 -17.44 -1.75 35.08
C GLN A 704 -18.73 -1.21 35.71
N SER A 705 -18.81 -1.32 37.03
CA SER A 705 -20.02 -0.97 37.81
C SER A 705 -20.28 0.54 37.91
N GLY A 706 -19.29 1.39 37.56
CA GLY A 706 -19.34 2.84 37.80
C GLY A 706 -19.27 3.23 39.28
N ARG A 707 -19.13 2.28 40.20
CA ARG A 707 -19.05 2.50 41.63
C ARG A 707 -17.61 2.47 42.12
N LEU A 708 -17.17 3.54 42.76
CA LEU A 708 -15.81 3.69 43.28
C LEU A 708 -15.40 2.53 44.20
N ASP A 709 -16.33 2.10 45.07
CA ASP A 709 -16.11 1.01 46.03
C ASP A 709 -15.74 -0.31 45.33
N ALA A 710 -16.37 -0.62 44.18
CA ALA A 710 -16.07 -1.82 43.42
C ALA A 710 -14.68 -1.77 42.81
N TYR A 711 -14.23 -0.61 42.32
CA TYR A 711 -12.88 -0.46 41.79
C TYR A 711 -11.80 -0.58 42.87
N LEU A 712 -12.04 -0.02 44.05
CA LEU A 712 -11.15 -0.19 45.22
C LEU A 712 -11.04 -1.66 45.60
N LEU A 713 -12.16 -2.40 45.61
CA LEU A 713 -12.18 -3.83 45.89
C LEU A 713 -11.39 -4.61 44.82
N TYR A 714 -11.53 -4.30 43.51
CA TYR A 714 -10.76 -4.95 42.45
C TYR A 714 -9.25 -4.67 42.57
N MET A 715 -8.87 -3.45 42.93
CA MET A 715 -7.48 -3.10 43.20
C MET A 715 -6.92 -3.88 44.38
N LEU A 716 -7.69 -4.01 45.46
CA LEU A 716 -7.29 -4.79 46.63
C LEU A 716 -7.11 -6.27 46.32
N ILE A 717 -8.05 -6.87 45.58
CA ILE A 717 -7.96 -8.26 45.13
C ILE A 717 -6.73 -8.47 44.24
N ALA A 718 -6.48 -7.57 43.27
CA ALA A 718 -5.31 -7.64 42.42
C ALA A 718 -4.00 -7.52 43.22
N LEU A 719 -3.93 -6.62 44.18
CA LEU A 719 -2.76 -6.46 45.06
C LEU A 719 -2.50 -7.73 45.89
N ILE A 720 -3.54 -8.31 46.49
CA ILE A 720 -3.43 -9.58 47.24
C ILE A 720 -2.96 -10.71 46.35
N ALA A 721 -3.50 -10.82 45.11
CA ALA A 721 -3.10 -11.83 44.16
C ALA A 721 -1.62 -11.66 43.75
N ILE A 722 -1.17 -10.43 43.48
CA ILE A 722 0.24 -10.14 43.17
C ILE A 722 1.15 -10.53 44.34
N ILE A 723 0.79 -10.14 45.57
CA ILE A 723 1.57 -10.51 46.77
C ILE A 723 1.64 -12.03 46.91
N ALA A 724 0.50 -12.74 46.75
CA ALA A 724 0.47 -14.20 46.83
C ALA A 724 1.33 -14.87 45.77
N VAL A 725 1.32 -14.37 44.52
CA VAL A 725 2.18 -14.88 43.43
C VAL A 725 3.66 -14.61 43.73
N VAL A 726 3.99 -13.40 44.18
CA VAL A 726 5.38 -13.04 44.51
C VAL A 726 5.90 -13.89 45.65
N THR A 727 5.09 -14.10 46.70
CA THR A 727 5.49 -14.95 47.84
C THR A 727 5.55 -16.44 47.50
N ALA A 728 4.79 -16.90 46.51
CA ALA A 728 4.86 -18.30 46.05
C ALA A 728 6.05 -18.56 45.10
N LEU A 729 6.58 -17.51 44.45
CA LEU A 729 7.72 -17.58 43.52
C LEU A 729 9.06 -17.23 44.20
N ALA A 730 9.05 -16.59 45.37
CA ALA A 730 10.21 -16.33 46.23
C ALA A 730 10.52 -17.53 47.13
#